data_a9dd26e319dce2c479e5e55618a05341
#
_entry.id   a9dd26e319dce2c479e5e55618a05341
#
_cell.length_a   1.000
_cell.length_b   1.000
_cell.length_c   1.000
_cell.angle_alpha   90.00
_cell.angle_beta   90.00
_cell.angle_gamma   90.00
#
_symmetry.space_group_name_H-M   'P 1'
#
loop_
_entity.id
_entity.type
_entity.pdbx_description
1 polymer ?
#
loop_
_entity_poly.entity_id
_entity_poly.type
_entity_poly.pdbx_seq_one_letter_code
_entity_poly.pdbx_strand_id
1 'polypeptide(L)'
;MNTARIRFSADILRRLGEELNPHPDKGIVELVKNSYDADATWCRIELSGTDRKGGCIVVADNGDGMTPKEIERGWLVLGSSSKDATQITRLGRIPAGSKGLGRLAALRMGSRALLTTRPRKQRSDEYRLLIDWSRFDATDLVDDVDLSIEHVARSRKVGKGTEIGGTEIRIEGLRKRIQRMEVKRLARELILLADPFGDDPSGFTPTLVAPDFDDLASLVRNRYFQDAEFHLAASVDDAGCAVAEVVDWRGERLFSAEHDTLTASRKRRPYLCPAVRFDLWVFILDRDTFATRTATVQEVREWLSEFGGVHVYHNGLRVMPYGNPGNDWLDMNLRRVRSPEERPGTNTSIGRIDVTDTRSVLVQKTDRSGYVEEEAYTELVQFAQDTMDWMANRRLEVAEKRRTVQRGAASQTSGHAGRAVQTAIGSLPPSERKPVEAAFAHYERSRDREKETLHREIQLYRTLSTAGITAATFAHESSGNPIKVIRQSADALERRGKTFLGDRYRSHFRQPITGIQLAVRSLAVLGNATLRLLDHEKRRLARVDLHDVVRKVMKTFAPFLDGSGVATDVCLCVGSPYIRGSRAAVESIVTNLLNNSLGAFESAGTMGRRMKIATAIEDRQWRLVVSDNGPGIVNITKRDIWLPGRTTRKNGTGLGLTIVRDAVGDLGGEVDAREHGDLGGAEITVILPLLGA
;
A
#
# COMPACT_ATOMS: atom_id res chain seq x y z
N MET A 1 0.49 62.28 3.01
CA MET A 1 0.41 60.88 2.56
C MET A 1 -0.81 60.25 3.15
N ASN A 2 -1.77 59.75 2.35
CA ASN A 2 -2.91 59.03 2.85
C ASN A 2 -2.45 57.61 3.23
N THR A 3 -2.53 57.24 4.50
CA THR A 3 -2.25 55.88 4.97
C THR A 3 -3.50 55.04 4.76
N ALA A 4 -3.37 53.93 3.98
CA ALA A 4 -4.42 52.94 3.80
C ALA A 4 -4.01 51.62 4.52
N ARG A 5 -4.99 50.88 5.05
CA ARG A 5 -4.78 49.56 5.67
C ARG A 5 -5.54 48.52 4.86
N ILE A 6 -4.97 47.29 4.77
CA ILE A 6 -5.69 46.14 4.24
C ILE A 6 -6.75 45.78 5.28
N ARG A 7 -8.01 45.66 4.87
CA ARG A 7 -9.16 45.25 5.72
C ARG A 7 -9.74 43.96 5.18
N PHE A 8 -10.27 43.12 6.04
CA PHE A 8 -10.86 41.83 5.68
C PHE A 8 -12.38 41.93 5.75
N SER A 9 -13.06 41.53 4.66
CA SER A 9 -14.50 41.31 4.65
C SER A 9 -14.88 40.24 5.65
N ALA A 10 -16.00 40.38 6.36
CA ALA A 10 -16.54 39.37 7.26
C ALA A 10 -16.84 38.04 6.52
N ASP A 11 -17.14 38.11 5.22
CA ASP A 11 -17.36 36.96 4.37
C ASP A 11 -16.12 36.03 4.23
N ILE A 12 -14.90 36.56 4.47
CA ILE A 12 -13.68 35.74 4.45
C ILE A 12 -13.70 34.68 5.56
N LEU A 13 -14.28 34.99 6.73
CA LEU A 13 -14.40 34.02 7.83
C LEU A 13 -15.34 32.87 7.47
N ARG A 14 -16.38 33.15 6.69
CA ARG A 14 -17.28 32.13 6.18
C ARG A 14 -16.55 31.21 5.18
N ARG A 15 -15.87 31.79 4.19
CA ARG A 15 -15.11 31.03 3.18
C ARG A 15 -14.01 30.19 3.81
N LEU A 16 -13.19 30.75 4.68
CA LEU A 16 -12.14 30.02 5.38
C LEU A 16 -12.68 28.89 6.27
N GLY A 17 -13.85 29.09 6.92
CA GLY A 17 -14.47 28.08 7.76
C GLY A 17 -15.12 26.95 6.97
N GLU A 18 -15.82 27.24 5.87
CA GLU A 18 -16.60 26.26 5.11
C GLU A 18 -15.78 25.58 4.00
N GLU A 19 -14.84 26.29 3.36
CA GLU A 19 -14.05 25.79 2.23
C GLU A 19 -12.80 25.00 2.67
N LEU A 20 -12.12 25.43 3.76
CA LEU A 20 -10.92 24.75 4.26
C LEU A 20 -11.23 23.38 4.90
N ASN A 21 -12.39 23.24 5.55
CA ASN A 21 -12.79 21.99 6.18
C ASN A 21 -14.27 21.69 5.92
N PRO A 22 -14.61 21.11 4.76
CA PRO A 22 -16.00 20.83 4.40
C PRO A 22 -16.64 19.72 5.26
N HIS A 23 -15.84 18.98 6.04
CA HIS A 23 -16.29 17.85 6.86
C HIS A 23 -16.27 18.17 8.35
N PRO A 24 -17.40 18.02 9.07
CA PRO A 24 -17.51 18.30 10.51
C PRO A 24 -16.51 17.54 11.38
N ASP A 25 -16.28 16.28 11.07
CA ASP A 25 -15.34 15.41 11.77
C ASP A 25 -13.92 16.01 11.84
N LYS A 26 -13.42 16.60 10.76
CA LYS A 26 -12.09 17.22 10.73
C LYS A 26 -12.00 18.44 11.65
N GLY A 27 -13.05 19.28 11.68
CA GLY A 27 -13.10 20.42 12.56
C GLY A 27 -13.05 20.03 14.04
N ILE A 28 -13.79 18.99 14.43
CA ILE A 28 -13.81 18.48 15.81
C ILE A 28 -12.43 17.91 16.18
N VAL A 29 -11.80 17.12 15.29
CA VAL A 29 -10.46 16.58 15.53
C VAL A 29 -9.41 17.69 15.75
N GLU A 30 -9.53 18.84 15.07
CA GLU A 30 -8.64 19.98 15.30
C GLU A 30 -8.82 20.59 16.70
N LEU A 31 -10.05 20.62 17.24
CA LEU A 31 -10.27 21.04 18.63
C LEU A 31 -9.63 20.05 19.62
N VAL A 32 -9.74 18.76 19.36
CA VAL A 32 -9.12 17.71 20.19
C VAL A 32 -7.59 17.80 20.15
N LYS A 33 -6.99 18.10 19.00
CA LYS A 33 -5.54 18.37 18.91
C LYS A 33 -5.13 19.61 19.73
N ASN A 34 -5.96 20.64 19.76
CA ASN A 34 -5.69 21.79 20.62
C ASN A 34 -5.71 21.41 22.11
N SER A 35 -6.58 20.49 22.52
CA SER A 35 -6.59 19.94 23.88
C SER A 35 -5.30 19.17 24.21
N TYR A 36 -4.80 18.36 23.25
CA TYR A 36 -3.51 17.68 23.37
C TYR A 36 -2.35 18.68 23.55
N ASP A 37 -2.33 19.73 22.73
CA ASP A 37 -1.33 20.80 22.79
C ASP A 37 -1.41 21.63 24.06
N ALA A 38 -2.57 21.64 24.74
CA ALA A 38 -2.79 22.30 26.03
C ALA A 38 -2.46 21.40 27.23
N ASP A 39 -1.72 20.30 27.01
CA ASP A 39 -1.37 19.33 28.06
C ASP A 39 -2.58 18.69 28.77
N ALA A 40 -3.69 18.53 28.08
CA ALA A 40 -4.82 17.77 28.61
C ALA A 40 -4.46 16.29 28.75
N THR A 41 -4.95 15.61 29.77
CA THR A 41 -4.86 14.15 29.91
C THR A 41 -6.13 13.46 29.44
N TRP A 42 -7.23 14.19 29.30
CA TRP A 42 -8.44 13.72 28.66
C TRP A 42 -9.10 14.84 27.84
N CYS A 43 -9.83 14.44 26.81
CA CYS A 43 -10.70 15.30 26.03
C CYS A 43 -12.03 14.59 25.78
N ARG A 44 -13.15 15.19 26.15
CA ARG A 44 -14.49 14.64 25.99
C ARG A 44 -15.24 15.38 24.91
N ILE A 45 -15.74 14.64 23.94
CA ILE A 45 -16.56 15.14 22.84
C ILE A 45 -18.00 14.64 23.05
N GLU A 46 -18.96 15.55 23.13
CA GLU A 46 -20.39 15.20 23.23
C GLU A 46 -21.13 15.70 22.00
N LEU A 47 -21.90 14.79 21.38
CA LEU A 47 -22.78 15.08 20.26
C LEU A 47 -24.22 14.92 20.72
N SER A 48 -25.02 15.99 20.72
CA SER A 48 -26.42 15.97 21.21
C SER A 48 -27.36 16.52 20.14
N GLY A 49 -28.33 15.71 19.69
CA GLY A 49 -29.31 16.08 18.66
C GLY A 49 -28.65 16.46 17.33
N THR A 50 -27.49 15.85 17.02
CA THR A 50 -26.69 16.19 15.85
C THR A 50 -27.17 15.49 14.56
N ASP A 51 -28.08 14.54 14.68
CA ASP A 51 -28.81 13.88 13.58
C ASP A 51 -29.72 14.85 12.81
N ARG A 52 -29.98 16.04 13.38
CA ARG A 52 -30.81 17.12 12.80
C ARG A 52 -30.11 18.48 12.90
N LYS A 53 -30.65 19.47 12.19
CA LYS A 53 -30.21 20.85 12.33
C LYS A 53 -30.56 21.40 13.74
N GLY A 54 -29.72 22.27 14.27
CA GLY A 54 -29.94 22.88 15.59
C GLY A 54 -29.31 22.09 16.74
N GLY A 55 -28.68 20.94 16.50
CA GLY A 55 -27.96 20.19 17.51
C GLY A 55 -26.78 20.93 18.13
N CYS A 56 -26.13 20.31 19.10
CA CYS A 56 -25.03 20.86 19.89
C CYS A 56 -23.83 19.94 19.90
N ILE A 57 -22.61 20.50 19.80
CA ILE A 57 -21.33 19.81 19.99
C ILE A 57 -20.66 20.46 21.21
N VAL A 58 -20.16 19.62 22.12
CA VAL A 58 -19.32 20.10 23.26
C VAL A 58 -17.98 19.37 23.17
N VAL A 59 -16.90 20.13 23.22
CA VAL A 59 -15.52 19.61 23.35
C VAL A 59 -14.94 20.16 24.64
N ALA A 60 -14.66 19.31 25.60
CA ALA A 60 -14.16 19.68 26.91
C ALA A 60 -12.88 18.95 27.26
N ASP A 61 -11.92 19.62 27.87
CA ASP A 61 -10.62 19.09 28.28
C ASP A 61 -10.20 19.59 29.67
N ASN A 62 -9.17 18.95 30.23
CA ASN A 62 -8.53 19.33 31.50
C ASN A 62 -7.12 19.91 31.30
N GLY A 63 -6.87 20.55 30.18
CA GLY A 63 -5.58 21.14 29.84
C GLY A 63 -5.23 22.38 30.67
N ASP A 64 -4.25 23.15 30.21
CA ASP A 64 -3.76 24.31 30.95
C ASP A 64 -4.72 25.51 30.95
N GLY A 65 -5.76 25.50 30.07
CA GLY A 65 -6.69 26.64 29.94
C GLY A 65 -6.00 27.88 29.38
N MET A 66 -6.74 29.03 29.33
CA MET A 66 -6.24 30.27 28.73
C MET A 66 -6.60 31.49 29.59
N THR A 67 -5.65 32.39 29.73
CA THR A 67 -5.86 33.75 30.27
C THR A 67 -6.48 34.65 29.20
N PRO A 68 -7.09 35.83 29.57
CA PRO A 68 -7.61 36.78 28.59
C PRO A 68 -6.58 37.19 27.51
N LYS A 69 -5.33 37.40 27.90
CA LYS A 69 -4.25 37.73 26.96
C LYS A 69 -3.95 36.62 25.98
N GLU A 70 -4.02 35.36 26.42
CA GLU A 70 -3.84 34.21 25.54
C GLU A 70 -5.03 33.99 24.61
N ILE A 71 -6.25 34.33 25.05
CA ILE A 71 -7.43 34.36 24.18
C ILE A 71 -7.27 35.44 23.11
N GLU A 72 -6.97 36.67 23.48
CA GLU A 72 -6.85 37.83 22.57
C GLU A 72 -5.71 37.64 21.57
N ARG A 73 -4.50 37.34 22.07
CA ARG A 73 -3.27 37.28 21.25
C ARG A 73 -2.97 35.95 20.58
N GLY A 74 -3.55 34.89 21.07
CA GLY A 74 -3.31 33.54 20.57
C GLY A 74 -4.57 32.93 19.95
N TRP A 75 -5.66 32.86 20.74
CA TRP A 75 -6.84 32.08 20.30
C TRP A 75 -7.70 32.83 19.27
N LEU A 76 -7.85 34.16 19.37
CA LEU A 76 -8.60 34.97 18.41
C LEU A 76 -7.79 35.35 17.15
N VAL A 77 -6.46 35.28 17.18
CA VAL A 77 -5.63 35.59 16.02
C VAL A 77 -5.63 34.42 15.04
N LEU A 78 -6.24 34.60 13.87
CA LEU A 78 -6.32 33.60 12.81
C LEU A 78 -5.05 33.64 11.96
N GLY A 79 -4.57 32.46 11.57
CA GLY A 79 -3.38 32.31 10.69
C GLY A 79 -2.05 32.48 11.42
N SER A 80 -2.05 32.70 12.72
CA SER A 80 -0.85 32.72 13.56
C SER A 80 -0.92 31.62 14.63
N SER A 81 0.20 31.00 14.90
CA SER A 81 0.38 30.12 16.06
C SER A 81 1.43 30.75 16.94
N SER A 82 1.07 30.99 18.22
CA SER A 82 2.05 31.37 19.27
C SER A 82 2.91 30.16 19.70
N LYS A 83 2.64 28.99 19.15
CA LYS A 83 3.33 27.73 19.47
C LYS A 83 4.55 27.60 18.57
N ASP A 84 5.73 27.70 19.16
CA ASP A 84 6.98 27.40 18.50
C ASP A 84 7.15 25.87 18.47
N ALA A 85 7.40 25.29 17.31
CA ALA A 85 7.61 23.84 17.14
C ALA A 85 8.83 23.33 17.95
N THR A 86 9.67 24.22 18.42
CA THR A 86 10.83 23.91 19.28
C THR A 86 10.48 23.91 20.77
N GLN A 87 9.33 24.39 21.18
CA GLN A 87 8.91 24.43 22.57
C GLN A 87 8.21 23.13 22.97
N ILE A 88 8.84 22.39 23.87
CA ILE A 88 8.24 21.22 24.51
C ILE A 88 7.26 21.68 25.58
N THR A 89 6.04 21.10 25.61
CA THR A 89 5.04 21.41 26.64
C THR A 89 5.48 20.87 28.01
N ARG A 90 4.74 21.21 29.05
CA ARG A 90 5.01 20.74 30.43
C ARG A 90 5.03 19.21 30.57
N LEU A 91 4.19 18.51 29.80
CA LEU A 91 4.16 17.02 29.78
C LEU A 91 5.13 16.41 28.76
N GLY A 92 6.04 17.20 28.19
CA GLY A 92 7.03 16.71 27.24
C GLY A 92 6.50 16.55 25.81
N ARG A 93 5.32 17.09 25.49
CA ARG A 93 4.71 16.99 24.16
C ARG A 93 5.26 18.05 23.22
N ILE A 94 5.40 17.70 21.95
CA ILE A 94 5.68 18.67 20.89
C ILE A 94 4.33 19.14 20.32
N PRO A 95 4.03 20.45 20.30
CA PRO A 95 2.75 20.96 19.82
C PRO A 95 2.48 20.58 18.36
N ALA A 96 1.29 20.05 18.10
CA ALA A 96 0.87 19.62 16.77
C ALA A 96 0.30 20.76 15.90
N GLY A 97 -0.17 21.85 16.54
CA GLY A 97 -0.86 22.95 15.89
C GLY A 97 0.03 24.13 15.54
N SER A 98 0.47 24.28 14.28
CA SER A 98 1.32 25.40 13.85
C SER A 98 0.59 26.52 13.08
N LYS A 99 -0.66 26.33 12.61
CA LYS A 99 -1.26 27.22 11.59
C LYS A 99 -2.46 28.06 12.02
N GLY A 100 -3.09 27.77 13.16
CA GLY A 100 -4.16 28.60 13.76
C GLY A 100 -5.47 28.74 12.98
N LEU A 101 -5.71 27.98 11.91
CA LEU A 101 -6.92 28.09 11.07
C LEU A 101 -7.97 26.99 11.34
N GLY A 102 -7.55 25.79 11.80
CA GLY A 102 -8.44 24.63 11.94
C GLY A 102 -9.61 24.85 12.91
N ARG A 103 -9.42 25.62 13.99
CA ARG A 103 -10.47 25.94 14.96
C ARG A 103 -11.63 26.76 14.37
N LEU A 104 -11.36 27.65 13.40
CA LEU A 104 -12.40 28.45 12.76
C LEU A 104 -13.46 27.59 12.08
N ALA A 105 -13.02 26.56 11.37
CA ALA A 105 -13.91 25.64 10.70
C ALA A 105 -14.84 24.92 11.69
N ALA A 106 -14.31 24.49 12.85
CA ALA A 106 -15.13 23.88 13.89
C ALA A 106 -16.16 24.86 14.48
N LEU A 107 -15.73 26.08 14.84
CA LEU A 107 -16.60 27.08 15.46
C LEU A 107 -17.73 27.55 14.54
N ARG A 108 -17.51 27.57 13.22
CA ARG A 108 -18.51 27.95 12.20
C ARG A 108 -19.55 26.85 11.89
N MET A 109 -19.41 25.64 12.43
CA MET A 109 -20.41 24.58 12.25
C MET A 109 -21.78 24.98 12.85
N GLY A 110 -21.79 25.76 13.95
CA GLY A 110 -23.00 26.26 14.58
C GLY A 110 -23.29 27.73 14.26
N SER A 111 -24.42 28.23 14.76
CA SER A 111 -24.77 29.64 14.76
C SER A 111 -24.07 30.41 15.88
N ARG A 112 -23.74 29.71 16.99
CA ARG A 112 -23.04 30.26 18.15
C ARG A 112 -21.96 29.33 18.64
N ALA A 113 -20.86 29.89 19.13
CA ALA A 113 -19.80 29.16 19.82
C ALA A 113 -19.47 29.83 21.14
N LEU A 114 -19.57 29.06 22.23
CA LEU A 114 -19.24 29.53 23.58
C LEU A 114 -17.94 28.86 24.03
N LEU A 115 -16.91 29.64 24.26
CA LEU A 115 -15.67 29.21 24.90
C LEU A 115 -15.75 29.47 26.38
N THR A 116 -15.51 28.49 27.22
CA THR A 116 -15.33 28.63 28.67
C THR A 116 -13.95 28.09 29.02
N THR A 117 -13.07 28.85 29.61
CA THR A 117 -11.71 28.43 29.90
C THR A 117 -11.25 28.81 31.31
N ARG A 118 -10.45 27.94 31.91
CA ARG A 118 -9.95 28.02 33.28
C ARG A 118 -8.45 27.87 33.28
N PRO A 119 -7.68 28.97 33.44
CA PRO A 119 -6.23 28.88 33.49
C PRO A 119 -5.76 28.08 34.70
N ARG A 120 -4.92 27.06 34.49
CA ARG A 120 -4.36 26.24 35.58
C ARG A 120 -3.57 27.04 36.60
N LYS A 121 -2.93 28.13 36.18
CA LYS A 121 -2.16 29.03 37.05
C LYS A 121 -3.05 29.97 37.86
N GLN A 122 -4.32 30.20 37.47
CA GLN A 122 -5.29 31.11 38.11
C GLN A 122 -6.55 30.34 38.51
N ARG A 123 -6.44 29.54 39.57
CA ARG A 123 -7.44 28.54 39.96
C ARG A 123 -8.81 29.09 40.31
N SER A 124 -8.91 30.41 40.62
CA SER A 124 -10.16 31.10 41.00
C SER A 124 -10.91 31.68 39.81
N ASP A 125 -10.28 31.74 38.65
CA ASP A 125 -10.78 32.51 37.53
C ASP A 125 -11.31 31.60 36.41
N GLU A 126 -12.45 32.02 35.89
CA GLU A 126 -13.06 31.43 34.69
C GLU A 126 -13.34 32.55 33.70
N TYR A 127 -12.99 32.34 32.45
CA TYR A 127 -13.24 33.31 31.39
C TYR A 127 -14.18 32.71 30.35
N ARG A 128 -15.14 33.56 29.88
CA ARG A 128 -16.12 33.16 28.86
C ARG A 128 -16.06 34.10 27.68
N LEU A 129 -16.16 33.53 26.49
CA LEU A 129 -16.23 34.27 25.23
C LEU A 129 -17.34 33.68 24.37
N LEU A 130 -18.34 34.50 24.04
CA LEU A 130 -19.41 34.12 23.12
C LEU A 130 -19.12 34.69 21.73
N ILE A 131 -19.11 33.83 20.74
CA ILE A 131 -19.06 34.18 19.31
C ILE A 131 -20.44 33.91 18.71
N ASP A 132 -21.18 34.96 18.41
CA ASP A 132 -22.43 34.86 17.66
C ASP A 132 -22.17 35.26 16.22
N TRP A 133 -22.24 34.26 15.34
CA TRP A 133 -21.90 34.42 13.94
C TRP A 133 -22.88 35.27 13.15
N SER A 134 -24.11 35.45 13.65
CA SER A 134 -25.10 36.36 13.03
C SER A 134 -24.62 37.82 13.02
N ARG A 135 -23.79 38.20 13.98
CA ARG A 135 -23.22 39.56 14.06
C ARG A 135 -22.19 39.77 12.92
N PHE A 136 -21.40 38.77 12.61
CA PHE A 136 -20.44 38.80 11.48
C PHE A 136 -21.15 38.71 10.14
N ASP A 137 -22.22 37.89 10.04
CA ASP A 137 -23.01 37.79 8.81
C ASP A 137 -23.79 39.07 8.48
N ALA A 138 -23.99 39.99 9.46
CA ALA A 138 -24.67 41.26 9.32
C ALA A 138 -23.75 42.48 9.10
N THR A 139 -22.41 42.31 9.10
CA THR A 139 -21.39 43.34 8.94
C THR A 139 -20.52 43.13 7.72
N ASP A 140 -20.00 44.21 7.14
CA ASP A 140 -19.11 44.13 5.96
C ASP A 140 -17.67 43.75 6.33
N LEU A 141 -17.21 44.14 7.50
CA LEU A 141 -15.80 43.96 7.91
C LEU A 141 -15.67 43.20 9.22
N VAL A 142 -14.65 42.39 9.33
CA VAL A 142 -14.33 41.61 10.55
C VAL A 142 -14.11 42.56 11.75
N ASP A 143 -13.44 43.68 11.52
CA ASP A 143 -13.05 44.66 12.54
C ASP A 143 -14.23 45.43 13.17
N ASP A 144 -15.43 45.33 12.59
CA ASP A 144 -16.62 46.02 13.06
C ASP A 144 -17.40 45.20 14.12
N VAL A 145 -16.91 43.99 14.48
CA VAL A 145 -17.55 43.13 15.49
C VAL A 145 -16.66 43.00 16.73
N ASP A 146 -17.04 43.63 17.79
CA ASP A 146 -16.39 43.50 19.09
C ASP A 146 -16.85 42.23 19.81
N LEU A 147 -15.88 41.48 20.38
CA LEU A 147 -16.08 40.30 21.22
C LEU A 147 -15.70 40.63 22.67
N SER A 148 -16.55 40.31 23.64
CA SER A 148 -16.30 40.54 25.06
C SER A 148 -15.81 39.27 25.75
N ILE A 149 -14.72 39.34 26.50
CA ILE A 149 -14.25 38.28 27.39
C ILE A 149 -14.78 38.56 28.78
N GLU A 150 -15.71 37.75 29.24
CA GLU A 150 -16.33 37.90 30.57
C GLU A 150 -15.48 37.15 31.59
N HIS A 151 -15.21 37.80 32.74
CA HIS A 151 -14.60 37.19 33.91
C HIS A 151 -15.70 36.72 34.87
N VAL A 152 -15.69 35.42 35.17
CA VAL A 152 -16.64 34.81 36.12
C VAL A 152 -15.87 34.33 37.34
N ALA A 153 -16.05 35.00 38.47
CA ALA A 153 -15.45 34.56 39.72
C ALA A 153 -16.04 33.23 40.18
N ARG A 154 -15.17 32.25 40.38
CA ARG A 154 -15.60 30.91 40.77
C ARG A 154 -15.96 30.85 42.26
N SER A 155 -17.16 30.40 42.61
CA SER A 155 -17.54 30.15 44.00
C SER A 155 -16.61 29.11 44.62
N ARG A 156 -16.12 29.37 45.83
CA ARG A 156 -15.05 28.65 46.57
C ARG A 156 -15.38 27.21 46.99
N LYS A 157 -16.50 26.62 46.59
CA LYS A 157 -16.86 25.24 46.89
C LYS A 157 -16.33 24.29 45.83
N VAL A 158 -14.99 24.11 45.79
CA VAL A 158 -14.33 23.10 45.01
C VAL A 158 -14.32 21.81 45.83
N GLY A 159 -15.22 20.87 45.54
CA GLY A 159 -15.19 19.51 46.12
C GLY A 159 -13.88 18.79 45.78
N LYS A 160 -13.47 17.84 46.64
CA LYS A 160 -12.35 16.92 46.31
C LYS A 160 -12.66 16.23 44.95
N GLY A 161 -11.89 16.54 43.91
CA GLY A 161 -12.06 16.02 42.56
C GLY A 161 -12.37 17.04 41.46
N THR A 162 -12.50 18.34 41.79
CA THR A 162 -12.73 19.40 40.80
C THR A 162 -11.44 19.74 40.07
N GLU A 163 -11.47 19.66 38.77
CA GLU A 163 -10.30 19.90 37.90
C GLU A 163 -9.73 21.31 38.02
N ILE A 164 -8.40 21.37 37.97
CA ILE A 164 -7.64 22.59 38.29
C ILE A 164 -7.62 23.58 37.13
N GLY A 165 -7.74 23.08 35.87
CA GLY A 165 -7.71 23.85 34.63
C GLY A 165 -8.56 23.18 33.56
N GLY A 166 -8.59 23.75 32.35
CA GLY A 166 -9.23 23.17 31.19
C GLY A 166 -10.00 24.14 30.33
N THR A 167 -10.48 23.68 29.21
CA THR A 167 -11.27 24.44 28.24
C THR A 167 -12.49 23.65 27.81
N GLU A 168 -13.66 24.31 27.73
CA GLU A 168 -14.88 23.79 27.14
C GLU A 168 -15.28 24.69 25.96
N ILE A 169 -15.49 24.09 24.80
CA ILE A 169 -16.02 24.75 23.61
C ILE A 169 -17.37 24.13 23.30
N ARG A 170 -18.42 24.94 23.37
CA ARG A 170 -19.80 24.56 23.06
C ARG A 170 -20.25 25.23 21.78
N ILE A 171 -20.64 24.44 20.78
CA ILE A 171 -21.10 24.88 19.47
C ILE A 171 -22.58 24.56 19.36
N GLU A 172 -23.41 25.60 19.31
CA GLU A 172 -24.86 25.48 19.33
C GLU A 172 -25.47 25.89 18.00
N GLY A 173 -26.68 25.37 17.74
CA GLY A 173 -27.43 25.69 16.53
C GLY A 173 -26.74 25.21 15.27
N LEU A 174 -26.39 23.92 15.20
CA LEU A 174 -25.70 23.33 14.05
C LEU A 174 -26.42 23.65 12.74
N ARG A 175 -25.70 24.22 11.79
CA ARG A 175 -26.20 24.58 10.44
C ARG A 175 -26.49 23.36 9.57
N LYS A 176 -25.76 22.28 9.76
CA LYS A 176 -25.91 20.97 9.05
C LYS A 176 -26.02 19.85 10.07
N ARG A 177 -26.78 18.80 9.72
CA ARG A 177 -26.78 17.55 10.51
C ARG A 177 -25.44 16.83 10.34
N ILE A 178 -25.02 16.11 11.36
CA ILE A 178 -23.87 15.19 11.28
C ILE A 178 -24.42 13.81 10.94
N GLN A 179 -23.92 13.25 9.82
CA GLN A 179 -24.37 11.94 9.34
C GLN A 179 -23.67 10.81 10.10
N ARG A 180 -24.31 9.63 10.19
CA ARG A 180 -23.74 8.44 10.82
C ARG A 180 -22.32 8.11 10.33
N MET A 181 -22.06 8.27 9.02
CA MET A 181 -20.72 8.06 8.45
C MET A 181 -19.68 9.06 8.94
N GLU A 182 -20.08 10.29 9.24
CA GLU A 182 -19.20 11.31 9.80
C GLU A 182 -18.89 11.02 11.27
N VAL A 183 -19.88 10.55 12.06
CA VAL A 183 -19.66 10.09 13.43
C VAL A 183 -18.75 8.88 13.47
N LYS A 184 -18.93 7.92 12.55
CA LYS A 184 -18.05 6.74 12.42
C LYS A 184 -16.61 7.15 12.11
N ARG A 185 -16.40 8.09 11.17
CA ARG A 185 -15.07 8.63 10.90
C ARG A 185 -14.48 9.36 12.10
N LEU A 186 -15.27 10.17 12.77
CA LEU A 186 -14.84 10.89 13.99
C LEU A 186 -14.41 9.89 15.08
N ALA A 187 -15.23 8.89 15.39
CA ALA A 187 -14.91 7.84 16.36
C ALA A 187 -13.58 7.15 16.02
N ARG A 188 -13.41 6.75 14.77
CA ARG A 188 -12.17 6.13 14.28
C ARG A 188 -10.97 7.07 14.42
N GLU A 189 -11.11 8.35 14.05
CA GLU A 189 -10.03 9.33 14.16
C GLU A 189 -9.62 9.58 15.62
N LEU A 190 -10.60 9.62 16.54
CA LEU A 190 -10.33 9.81 17.97
C LEU A 190 -9.56 8.65 18.58
N ILE A 191 -9.86 7.40 18.15
CA ILE A 191 -9.15 6.20 18.61
C ILE A 191 -7.70 6.24 18.14
N LEU A 192 -7.53 6.60 16.87
CA LEU A 192 -6.22 6.62 16.22
C LEU A 192 -5.42 7.89 16.51
N LEU A 193 -6.00 8.91 17.16
CA LEU A 193 -5.34 10.20 17.34
C LEU A 193 -4.13 10.10 18.28
N ALA A 194 -4.32 9.44 19.42
CA ALA A 194 -3.25 9.09 20.33
C ALA A 194 -2.89 7.61 20.08
N ASP A 195 -1.64 7.31 19.87
CA ASP A 195 -1.14 5.99 19.49
C ASP A 195 -1.84 4.82 20.23
N PRO A 196 -2.73 4.06 19.56
CA PRO A 196 -3.46 2.96 20.21
C PRO A 196 -2.63 1.68 20.33
N PHE A 197 -1.42 1.66 19.78
CA PHE A 197 -0.59 0.46 19.62
C PHE A 197 0.28 0.14 20.84
N GLY A 198 0.40 1.07 21.78
CA GLY A 198 1.21 0.91 22.97
C GLY A 198 0.61 1.56 24.20
N ASP A 199 1.34 1.50 25.31
CA ASP A 199 1.08 2.35 26.45
C ASP A 199 1.42 3.78 26.06
N ASP A 200 0.40 4.62 25.90
CA ASP A 200 0.59 6.02 25.52
C ASP A 200 1.38 6.74 26.63
N PRO A 201 2.66 7.08 26.41
CA PRO A 201 3.44 7.80 27.41
C PRO A 201 2.93 9.23 27.63
N SER A 202 2.10 9.75 26.69
CA SER A 202 1.49 11.07 26.84
C SER A 202 0.27 11.07 27.74
N GLY A 203 -0.34 9.90 27.98
CA GLY A 203 -1.52 9.75 28.84
C GLY A 203 -2.75 10.51 28.36
N PHE A 204 -2.90 10.79 27.05
CA PHE A 204 -4.03 11.51 26.49
C PHE A 204 -5.15 10.55 26.04
N THR A 205 -6.35 10.74 26.60
CA THR A 205 -7.50 9.88 26.30
C THR A 205 -8.67 10.69 25.75
N PRO A 206 -8.90 10.73 24.44
CA PRO A 206 -10.11 11.29 23.85
C PRO A 206 -11.29 10.32 24.02
N THR A 207 -12.46 10.85 24.41
CA THR A 207 -13.70 10.07 24.56
C THR A 207 -14.84 10.70 23.77
N LEU A 208 -15.63 9.87 23.09
CA LEU A 208 -16.81 10.28 22.34
C LEU A 208 -18.06 9.83 23.04
N VAL A 209 -18.97 10.76 23.31
CA VAL A 209 -20.31 10.53 23.82
C VAL A 209 -21.30 10.97 22.75
N ALA A 210 -21.93 10.00 22.11
CA ALA A 210 -22.88 10.23 21.03
C ALA A 210 -24.09 9.31 21.21
N PRO A 211 -25.08 9.66 22.05
CA PRO A 211 -26.21 8.81 22.40
C PRO A 211 -27.00 8.32 21.18
N ASP A 212 -27.10 9.15 20.15
CA ASP A 212 -27.79 8.82 18.89
C ASP A 212 -27.03 7.75 18.04
N PHE A 213 -25.79 7.37 18.44
CA PHE A 213 -24.87 6.49 17.70
C PHE A 213 -24.07 5.54 18.62
N ASP A 214 -24.72 5.00 19.66
CA ASP A 214 -24.07 4.26 20.77
C ASP A 214 -23.37 2.96 20.31
N ASP A 215 -23.85 2.37 19.21
CA ASP A 215 -23.24 1.19 18.59
C ASP A 215 -21.85 1.45 17.98
N LEU A 216 -21.55 2.70 17.62
CA LEU A 216 -20.23 3.07 17.09
C LEU A 216 -19.17 3.21 18.19
N ALA A 217 -19.58 3.45 19.44
CA ALA A 217 -18.68 3.52 20.58
C ALA A 217 -18.07 2.18 20.97
N SER A 218 -18.73 1.06 20.63
CA SER A 218 -18.25 -0.30 20.93
C SER A 218 -17.14 -0.77 20.00
N LEU A 219 -17.06 -0.28 18.77
CA LEU A 219 -16.00 -0.59 17.79
C LEU A 219 -14.60 -0.21 18.28
N VAL A 220 -14.52 0.65 19.29
CA VAL A 220 -13.31 1.30 19.81
C VAL A 220 -12.54 0.44 20.80
N ARG A 221 -13.18 -0.56 21.41
CA ARG A 221 -12.66 -1.25 22.60
C ARG A 221 -11.78 -2.45 22.30
N ASN A 222 -11.90 -3.07 21.12
CA ASN A 222 -11.25 -4.33 20.84
C ASN A 222 -9.89 -4.11 20.14
N ARG A 223 -8.84 -4.65 20.75
CA ARG A 223 -7.46 -4.64 20.21
C ARG A 223 -7.05 -6.07 19.95
N TYR A 224 -6.83 -6.43 18.68
CA TYR A 224 -6.50 -7.79 18.27
C TYR A 224 -5.01 -7.98 17.96
N PHE A 225 -4.12 -7.13 18.46
CA PHE A 225 -2.68 -7.22 18.18
C PHE A 225 -2.06 -8.54 18.62
N GLN A 226 -2.55 -9.12 19.72
CA GLN A 226 -2.08 -10.41 20.25
C GLN A 226 -2.44 -11.60 19.35
N ASP A 227 -3.41 -11.43 18.44
CA ASP A 227 -3.84 -12.46 17.51
C ASP A 227 -3.07 -12.39 16.17
N ALA A 228 -2.14 -11.46 16.00
CA ALA A 228 -1.28 -11.36 14.84
C ALA A 228 -0.28 -12.51 14.78
N GLU A 229 -0.09 -13.11 13.60
CA GLU A 229 0.87 -14.19 13.41
C GLU A 229 2.31 -13.70 13.44
N PHE A 230 2.57 -12.50 12.92
CA PHE A 230 3.89 -11.89 12.92
C PHE A 230 3.82 -10.43 13.37
N HIS A 231 4.83 -10.02 14.12
CA HIS A 231 5.09 -8.62 14.43
C HIS A 231 6.48 -8.26 13.91
N LEU A 232 6.51 -7.36 12.93
CA LEU A 232 7.71 -6.69 12.45
C LEU A 232 7.95 -5.44 13.30
N ALA A 233 9.09 -5.36 13.95
CA ALA A 233 9.58 -4.17 14.64
C ALA A 233 10.87 -3.70 13.96
N ALA A 234 10.90 -2.46 13.50
CA ALA A 234 12.04 -1.88 12.82
C ALA A 234 12.26 -0.44 13.26
N SER A 235 13.48 0.06 13.17
CA SER A 235 13.80 1.43 13.52
C SER A 235 14.97 1.97 12.69
N VAL A 236 14.99 3.30 12.53
CA VAL A 236 16.13 4.06 12.02
C VAL A 236 16.56 5.01 13.11
N ASP A 237 17.85 5.08 13.37
CA ASP A 237 18.44 6.01 14.33
C ASP A 237 18.75 7.39 13.70
N ASP A 238 19.25 8.32 14.52
CA ASP A 238 19.63 9.67 14.07
C ASP A 238 20.79 9.69 13.05
N ALA A 239 21.55 8.60 12.94
CA ALA A 239 22.62 8.44 11.96
C ALA A 239 22.11 7.84 10.62
N GLY A 240 20.81 7.49 10.54
CA GLY A 240 20.21 6.86 9.37
C GLY A 240 20.46 5.35 9.28
N CYS A 241 20.94 4.71 10.37
CA CYS A 241 21.17 3.29 10.42
C CYS A 241 19.88 2.56 10.84
N ALA A 242 19.51 1.53 10.08
CA ALA A 242 18.29 0.76 10.31
C ALA A 242 18.57 -0.59 10.95
N VAL A 243 17.64 -1.04 11.80
CA VAL A 243 17.57 -2.40 12.32
C VAL A 243 16.14 -2.90 12.20
N ALA A 244 15.97 -4.22 12.07
CA ALA A 244 14.65 -4.83 12.02
C ALA A 244 14.67 -6.22 12.66
N GLU A 245 13.56 -6.58 13.30
CA GLU A 245 13.31 -7.93 13.80
C GLU A 245 11.86 -8.35 13.51
N VAL A 246 11.64 -9.65 13.43
CA VAL A 246 10.31 -10.25 13.31
C VAL A 246 10.16 -11.27 14.41
N VAL A 247 9.09 -11.12 15.19
CA VAL A 247 8.68 -12.08 16.21
C VAL A 247 7.38 -12.77 15.80
N ASP A 248 7.16 -13.98 16.28
CA ASP A 248 5.89 -14.69 16.13
C ASP A 248 4.89 -14.27 17.21
N TRP A 249 3.69 -14.85 17.16
CA TRP A 249 2.62 -14.60 18.12
C TRP A 249 2.93 -15.02 19.56
N ARG A 250 3.96 -15.83 19.78
CA ARG A 250 4.47 -16.23 21.11
C ARG A 250 5.53 -15.29 21.63
N GLY A 251 5.96 -14.32 20.82
CA GLY A 251 7.07 -13.41 21.12
C GLY A 251 8.44 -14.02 20.82
N GLU A 252 8.52 -15.17 20.13
CA GLU A 252 9.79 -15.77 19.73
C GLU A 252 10.34 -15.04 18.50
N ARG A 253 11.62 -14.64 18.58
CA ARG A 253 12.30 -13.97 17.47
C ARG A 253 12.63 -14.95 16.35
N LEU A 254 11.99 -14.72 15.19
CA LEU A 254 12.17 -15.53 13.99
C LEU A 254 13.35 -15.05 13.13
N PHE A 255 13.45 -13.74 12.95
CA PHE A 255 14.46 -13.12 12.07
C PHE A 255 14.92 -11.79 12.66
N SER A 256 16.18 -11.41 12.33
CA SER A 256 16.71 -10.08 12.60
C SER A 256 17.59 -9.63 11.43
N ALA A 257 17.68 -8.33 11.21
CA ALA A 257 18.53 -7.72 10.21
C ALA A 257 19.11 -6.40 10.71
N GLU A 258 20.36 -6.17 10.36
CA GLU A 258 21.05 -4.92 10.52
C GLU A 258 21.01 -4.11 9.22
N HIS A 259 21.45 -2.86 9.30
CA HIS A 259 21.44 -1.88 8.22
C HIS A 259 21.93 -2.42 6.88
N ASP A 260 23.07 -3.08 6.86
CA ASP A 260 23.70 -3.62 5.65
C ASP A 260 22.82 -4.66 4.94
N THR A 261 22.06 -5.44 5.70
CA THR A 261 21.12 -6.42 5.17
C THR A 261 19.89 -5.76 4.56
N LEU A 262 19.33 -4.77 5.26
CA LEU A 262 18.14 -4.04 4.81
C LEU A 262 18.42 -3.18 3.58
N THR A 263 19.63 -2.60 3.51
CA THR A 263 20.02 -1.66 2.45
C THR A 263 20.90 -2.28 1.36
N ALA A 264 20.98 -3.60 1.28
CA ALA A 264 21.81 -4.31 0.30
C ALA A 264 21.52 -3.88 -1.15
N SER A 265 20.28 -3.64 -1.49
CA SER A 265 19.84 -3.11 -2.80
C SER A 265 20.24 -1.65 -3.05
N ARG A 266 20.56 -0.89 -2.01
CA ARG A 266 20.86 0.55 -2.03
C ARG A 266 22.35 0.88 -1.84
N LYS A 267 23.23 -0.06 -2.04
CA LYS A 267 24.68 0.11 -1.81
C LYS A 267 24.99 0.54 -0.36
N ARG A 268 24.20 0.09 0.62
CA ARG A 268 24.36 0.34 2.07
C ARG A 268 24.39 1.81 2.46
N ARG A 269 23.62 2.66 1.78
CA ARG A 269 23.53 4.09 2.12
C ARG A 269 22.60 4.29 3.32
N PRO A 270 22.95 5.19 4.25
CA PRO A 270 22.06 5.59 5.34
C PRO A 270 20.75 6.16 4.83
N TYR A 271 19.67 6.01 5.60
CA TYR A 271 18.41 6.68 5.33
C TYR A 271 18.49 8.16 5.73
N LEU A 272 17.88 9.04 4.93
CA LEU A 272 17.85 10.47 5.17
C LEU A 272 16.57 10.94 5.89
N CYS A 273 15.74 10.02 6.36
CA CYS A 273 14.59 10.34 7.20
C CYS A 273 15.03 10.61 8.65
N PRO A 274 14.19 11.29 9.46
CA PRO A 274 14.41 11.40 10.91
C PRO A 274 14.43 10.04 11.60
N ALA A 275 14.76 10.00 12.89
CA ALA A 275 14.63 8.79 13.69
C ALA A 275 13.17 8.32 13.67
N VAL A 276 12.98 7.04 13.33
CA VAL A 276 11.65 6.43 13.22
C VAL A 276 11.61 5.06 13.83
N ARG A 277 10.45 4.70 14.35
CA ARG A 277 10.08 3.34 14.72
C ARG A 277 8.94 2.87 13.82
N PHE A 278 9.04 1.67 13.29
CA PHE A 278 8.03 1.02 12.47
C PHE A 278 7.62 -0.30 13.09
N ASP A 279 6.36 -0.43 13.47
CA ASP A 279 5.73 -1.65 13.96
C ASP A 279 4.66 -2.09 12.96
N LEU A 280 4.63 -3.38 12.57
CA LEU A 280 3.62 -3.94 11.68
C LEU A 280 3.18 -5.31 12.18
N TRP A 281 1.89 -5.43 12.53
CA TRP A 281 1.23 -6.68 12.91
C TRP A 281 0.57 -7.29 11.68
N VAL A 282 0.93 -8.53 11.37
CA VAL A 282 0.49 -9.26 10.17
C VAL A 282 -0.34 -10.46 10.57
N PHE A 283 -1.53 -10.59 10.01
CA PHE A 283 -2.50 -11.64 10.30
C PHE A 283 -2.59 -12.63 9.15
N ILE A 284 -2.63 -13.91 9.46
CA ILE A 284 -2.97 -14.99 8.53
C ILE A 284 -4.42 -15.38 8.80
N LEU A 285 -5.34 -14.89 7.97
CA LEU A 285 -6.79 -15.00 8.16
C LEU A 285 -7.36 -16.33 7.65
N ASP A 286 -6.83 -17.44 8.14
CA ASP A 286 -7.35 -18.78 7.90
C ASP A 286 -7.89 -19.44 9.19
N ARG A 287 -8.71 -20.50 9.04
CA ARG A 287 -9.37 -21.15 10.18
C ARG A 287 -8.39 -21.92 11.06
N ASP A 288 -7.36 -22.52 10.49
CA ASP A 288 -6.41 -23.35 11.21
C ASP A 288 -5.53 -22.51 12.13
N THR A 289 -5.03 -21.38 11.63
CA THR A 289 -4.26 -20.40 12.43
C THR A 289 -5.10 -19.84 13.58
N PHE A 290 -6.38 -19.51 13.32
CA PHE A 290 -7.26 -18.92 14.33
C PHE A 290 -7.91 -19.94 15.30
N ALA A 291 -7.74 -21.25 15.08
CA ALA A 291 -8.27 -22.27 15.98
C ALA A 291 -7.74 -22.16 17.41
N THR A 292 -6.57 -21.55 17.61
CA THR A 292 -5.92 -21.36 18.92
C THR A 292 -5.93 -19.92 19.41
N ARG A 293 -6.63 -18.99 18.71
CA ARG A 293 -6.71 -17.57 19.04
C ARG A 293 -7.98 -17.25 19.85
N THR A 294 -7.97 -16.07 20.49
CA THR A 294 -9.13 -15.59 21.27
C THR A 294 -10.22 -14.99 20.41
N ALA A 295 -9.82 -14.36 19.27
CA ALA A 295 -10.72 -13.75 18.32
C ALA A 295 -11.08 -14.71 17.16
N THR A 296 -12.20 -14.45 16.51
CA THR A 296 -12.58 -15.14 15.28
C THR A 296 -12.00 -14.44 14.05
N VAL A 297 -11.81 -15.20 12.96
CA VAL A 297 -11.36 -14.63 11.66
C VAL A 297 -12.28 -13.50 11.19
N GLN A 298 -13.59 -13.61 11.46
CA GLN A 298 -14.57 -12.61 11.02
C GLN A 298 -14.40 -11.30 11.80
N GLU A 299 -14.27 -11.34 13.11
CA GLU A 299 -14.05 -10.15 13.95
C GLU A 299 -12.77 -9.41 13.55
N VAL A 300 -11.66 -10.14 13.36
CA VAL A 300 -10.39 -9.53 12.96
C VAL A 300 -10.49 -8.95 11.55
N ARG A 301 -11.19 -9.61 10.62
CA ARG A 301 -11.40 -9.08 9.27
C ARG A 301 -12.21 -7.79 9.26
N GLU A 302 -13.29 -7.72 10.04
CA GLU A 302 -14.10 -6.52 10.20
C GLU A 302 -13.28 -5.38 10.82
N TRP A 303 -12.51 -5.68 11.86
CA TRP A 303 -11.61 -4.72 12.49
C TRP A 303 -10.53 -4.20 11.50
N LEU A 304 -9.86 -5.08 10.75
CA LEU A 304 -8.87 -4.69 9.74
C LEU A 304 -9.50 -3.89 8.58
N SER A 305 -10.77 -4.07 8.27
CA SER A 305 -11.44 -3.26 7.24
C SER A 305 -11.57 -1.80 7.65
N GLU A 306 -11.62 -1.51 8.96
CA GLU A 306 -11.72 -0.15 9.51
C GLU A 306 -10.35 0.46 9.89
N PHE A 307 -9.45 -0.37 10.41
CA PHE A 307 -8.21 0.09 11.02
C PHE A 307 -6.94 -0.38 10.28
N GLY A 308 -7.08 -1.29 9.33
CA GLY A 308 -5.93 -1.86 8.62
C GLY A 308 -5.14 -0.85 7.80
N GLY A 309 -3.89 -1.18 7.52
CA GLY A 309 -2.91 -0.32 6.88
C GLY A 309 -1.90 0.26 7.86
N VAL A 310 -0.97 1.08 7.36
CA VAL A 310 0.10 1.67 8.16
C VAL A 310 -0.21 3.14 8.45
N HIS A 311 -0.34 3.46 9.73
CA HIS A 311 -0.59 4.80 10.24
C HIS A 311 0.73 5.52 10.54
N VAL A 312 0.76 6.84 10.36
CA VAL A 312 1.93 7.65 10.69
C VAL A 312 1.62 8.52 11.89
N TYR A 313 2.51 8.49 12.86
CA TYR A 313 2.51 9.37 14.04
C TYR A 313 3.74 10.27 13.96
N HIS A 314 3.55 11.54 14.13
CA HIS A 314 4.61 12.54 14.15
C HIS A 314 4.63 13.17 15.54
N ASN A 315 5.68 12.91 16.30
CA ASN A 315 5.81 13.38 17.67
C ASN A 315 4.58 13.02 18.53
N GLY A 316 4.09 11.78 18.42
CA GLY A 316 3.00 11.23 19.21
C GLY A 316 1.58 11.55 18.71
N LEU A 317 1.43 12.29 17.60
CA LEU A 317 0.12 12.55 16.99
C LEU A 317 0.01 12.03 15.59
N ARG A 318 -1.15 11.46 15.28
CA ARG A 318 -1.45 10.92 13.95
C ARG A 318 -1.43 11.95 12.85
N VAL A 319 -0.79 11.61 11.73
CA VAL A 319 -0.79 12.38 10.49
C VAL A 319 -1.74 11.74 9.48
N MET A 320 -2.79 12.46 9.10
CA MET A 320 -3.68 12.03 8.02
C MET A 320 -3.07 12.33 6.65
N PRO A 321 -3.38 11.58 5.57
CA PRO A 321 -4.38 10.49 5.49
C PRO A 321 -3.80 9.09 5.66
N TYR A 322 -2.55 8.96 6.12
CA TYR A 322 -1.83 7.67 6.17
C TYR A 322 -2.60 6.61 6.97
N GLY A 323 -2.76 5.41 6.37
CA GLY A 323 -3.53 4.31 6.96
C GLY A 323 -5.05 4.52 6.97
N ASN A 324 -5.59 5.52 6.27
CA ASN A 324 -7.03 5.62 6.06
C ASN A 324 -7.52 4.54 5.08
N PRO A 325 -8.79 4.08 5.19
CA PRO A 325 -9.36 3.18 4.20
C PRO A 325 -9.19 3.74 2.78
N GLY A 326 -8.61 2.93 1.89
CA GLY A 326 -8.29 3.34 0.53
C GLY A 326 -6.99 4.12 0.35
N ASN A 327 -6.26 4.45 1.43
CA ASN A 327 -4.93 5.06 1.33
C ASN A 327 -3.84 4.01 1.56
N ASP A 328 -3.32 3.46 0.47
CA ASP A 328 -2.23 2.48 0.44
C ASP A 328 -0.90 3.17 0.06
N TRP A 329 -0.45 4.10 0.87
CA TRP A 329 0.71 4.96 0.63
C TRP A 329 2.07 4.22 0.58
N LEU A 330 2.10 2.96 1.03
CA LEU A 330 3.27 2.07 0.94
C LEU A 330 3.15 1.04 -0.19
N ASP A 331 2.12 1.11 -1.03
CA ASP A 331 1.83 0.16 -2.12
C ASP A 331 1.70 -1.30 -1.65
N MET A 332 1.23 -1.53 -0.42
CA MET A 332 1.14 -2.85 0.20
C MET A 332 0.22 -3.79 -0.58
N ASN A 333 -0.95 -3.32 -0.99
CA ASN A 333 -1.91 -4.13 -1.74
C ASN A 333 -1.39 -4.49 -3.13
N LEU A 334 -0.76 -3.53 -3.83
CA LEU A 334 -0.14 -3.77 -5.11
C LEU A 334 1.01 -4.79 -5.00
N ARG A 335 1.84 -4.66 -3.98
CA ARG A 335 2.93 -5.60 -3.68
C ARG A 335 2.41 -6.99 -3.31
N ARG A 336 1.31 -7.06 -2.54
CA ARG A 336 0.65 -8.31 -2.18
C ARG A 336 0.04 -9.05 -3.37
N VAL A 337 -0.60 -8.35 -4.32
CA VAL A 337 -1.10 -8.97 -5.56
C VAL A 337 0.02 -9.72 -6.30
N ARG A 338 1.25 -9.20 -6.21
CA ARG A 338 2.44 -9.81 -6.83
C ARG A 338 2.97 -11.04 -6.08
N SER A 339 2.74 -11.13 -4.75
CA SER A 339 3.22 -12.23 -3.90
C SER A 339 2.26 -12.42 -2.71
N PRO A 340 1.08 -13.02 -2.92
CA PRO A 340 -0.03 -12.97 -1.96
C PRO A 340 0.19 -13.76 -0.67
N GLU A 341 1.05 -14.78 -0.67
CA GLU A 341 1.26 -15.63 0.50
C GLU A 341 2.15 -15.00 1.56
N GLU A 342 3.18 -14.24 1.17
CA GLU A 342 4.21 -13.74 2.07
C GLU A 342 4.09 -12.24 2.36
N ARG A 343 3.45 -11.47 1.46
CA ARG A 343 3.38 -10.02 1.59
C ARG A 343 2.10 -9.59 2.30
N PRO A 344 2.21 -8.72 3.34
CA PRO A 344 1.04 -8.15 3.98
C PRO A 344 0.33 -7.17 3.03
N GLY A 345 -0.99 -7.08 3.15
CA GLY A 345 -1.81 -6.03 2.54
C GLY A 345 -2.54 -5.23 3.60
N THR A 346 -3.12 -4.09 3.25
CA THR A 346 -3.85 -3.23 4.19
C THR A 346 -5.03 -3.93 4.87
N ASN A 347 -5.58 -4.97 4.25
CA ASN A 347 -6.69 -5.78 4.79
C ASN A 347 -6.22 -7.01 5.59
N THR A 348 -4.92 -7.22 5.76
CA THR A 348 -4.35 -8.33 6.55
C THR A 348 -3.27 -7.87 7.50
N SER A 349 -3.08 -6.58 7.63
CA SER A 349 -2.12 -6.01 8.57
C SER A 349 -2.54 -4.64 9.05
N ILE A 350 -2.05 -4.29 10.22
CA ILE A 350 -2.12 -2.95 10.78
C ILE A 350 -0.74 -2.59 11.29
N GLY A 351 -0.35 -1.33 11.14
CA GLY A 351 0.95 -0.87 11.63
C GLY A 351 0.97 0.61 11.94
N ARG A 352 2.07 1.01 12.54
CA ARG A 352 2.40 2.41 12.78
C ARG A 352 3.83 2.71 12.38
N ILE A 353 4.06 3.91 11.91
CA ILE A 353 5.37 4.54 11.83
C ILE A 353 5.32 5.73 12.78
N ASP A 354 6.13 5.68 13.84
CA ASP A 354 6.29 6.76 14.80
C ASP A 354 7.57 7.53 14.49
N VAL A 355 7.40 8.81 14.15
CA VAL A 355 8.48 9.70 13.72
C VAL A 355 8.81 10.66 14.85
N THR A 356 10.06 10.62 15.31
CA THR A 356 10.62 11.61 16.24
C THR A 356 11.45 12.63 15.45
N ASP A 357 10.80 13.71 15.04
CA ASP A 357 11.43 14.74 14.21
C ASP A 357 11.70 16.03 15.00
N THR A 358 12.81 16.06 15.73
CA THR A 358 13.26 17.23 16.49
C THR A 358 13.84 18.33 15.61
N ARG A 359 14.20 18.02 14.36
CA ARG A 359 14.84 18.95 13.42
C ARG A 359 13.87 19.51 12.38
N SER A 360 12.60 19.12 12.42
CA SER A 360 11.55 19.51 11.46
C SER A 360 11.93 19.25 10.00
N VAL A 361 12.54 18.08 9.74
CA VAL A 361 12.98 17.64 8.42
C VAL A 361 11.78 17.23 7.54
N LEU A 362 10.73 16.66 8.16
CA LEU A 362 9.50 16.27 7.48
C LEU A 362 8.48 17.42 7.49
N VAL A 363 8.25 18.02 6.35
CA VAL A 363 7.33 19.16 6.19
C VAL A 363 5.91 18.66 5.92
N GLN A 364 4.96 18.98 6.82
CA GLN A 364 3.54 18.69 6.58
C GLN A 364 2.93 19.68 5.60
N LYS A 365 2.06 19.21 4.70
CA LYS A 365 1.29 20.05 3.78
C LYS A 365 0.41 21.04 4.53
N THR A 366 0.10 22.17 3.91
CA THR A 366 -0.66 23.26 4.53
C THR A 366 -2.07 22.85 4.94
N ASP A 367 -2.71 21.97 4.17
CA ASP A 367 -4.02 21.38 4.44
C ASP A 367 -3.97 20.17 5.37
N ARG A 368 -2.79 19.83 5.89
CA ARG A 368 -2.50 18.65 6.73
C ARG A 368 -2.87 17.31 6.08
N SER A 369 -2.94 17.25 4.75
CA SER A 369 -3.17 16.02 3.99
C SER A 369 -1.88 15.23 3.74
N GLY A 370 -1.04 15.08 4.74
CA GLY A 370 0.23 14.35 4.67
C GLY A 370 1.46 15.24 4.61
N TYR A 371 2.58 14.63 4.24
CA TYR A 371 3.86 15.33 4.07
C TYR A 371 4.04 15.84 2.64
N VAL A 372 4.87 16.85 2.49
CA VAL A 372 5.41 17.25 1.19
C VAL A 372 6.35 16.14 0.72
N GLU A 373 6.27 15.77 -0.57
CA GLU A 373 7.05 14.68 -1.14
C GLU A 373 8.49 15.13 -1.44
N GLU A 374 9.24 15.39 -0.38
CA GLU A 374 10.67 15.72 -0.40
C GLU A 374 11.52 14.48 -0.12
N GLU A 375 12.85 14.65 -0.15
CA GLU A 375 13.81 13.55 0.00
C GLU A 375 13.62 12.77 1.31
N ALA A 376 13.44 13.46 2.43
CA ALA A 376 13.23 12.81 3.73
C ALA A 376 11.96 11.93 3.78
N TYR A 377 10.86 12.39 3.16
CA TYR A 377 9.65 11.60 3.04
C TYR A 377 9.85 10.39 2.13
N THR A 378 10.52 10.58 0.99
CA THR A 378 10.83 9.48 0.06
C THR A 378 11.68 8.40 0.74
N GLU A 379 12.65 8.81 1.57
CA GLU A 379 13.50 7.91 2.34
C GLU A 379 12.73 7.18 3.46
N LEU A 380 11.75 7.84 4.10
CA LEU A 380 10.83 7.21 5.05
C LEU A 380 9.99 6.10 4.40
N VAL A 381 9.40 6.39 3.23
CA VAL A 381 8.66 5.40 2.44
C VAL A 381 9.57 4.23 2.06
N GLN A 382 10.79 4.53 1.62
CA GLN A 382 11.75 3.53 1.20
C GLN A 382 12.17 2.61 2.36
N PHE A 383 12.41 3.16 3.55
CA PHE A 383 12.71 2.38 4.75
C PHE A 383 11.60 1.39 5.09
N ALA A 384 10.35 1.85 5.12
CA ALA A 384 9.20 0.98 5.40
C ALA A 384 9.04 -0.12 4.33
N GLN A 385 9.28 0.20 3.07
CA GLN A 385 9.22 -0.76 1.97
C GLN A 385 10.36 -1.78 2.03
N ASP A 386 11.60 -1.36 2.32
CA ASP A 386 12.77 -2.24 2.42
C ASP A 386 12.61 -3.25 3.56
N THR A 387 12.10 -2.82 4.71
CA THR A 387 11.85 -3.71 5.87
C THR A 387 10.74 -4.71 5.60
N MET A 388 9.63 -4.30 4.96
CA MET A 388 8.56 -5.21 4.56
C MET A 388 9.02 -6.22 3.50
N ASP A 389 9.83 -5.79 2.53
CA ASP A 389 10.39 -6.66 1.50
C ASP A 389 11.39 -7.66 2.10
N TRP A 390 12.20 -7.23 3.05
CA TRP A 390 13.09 -8.12 3.79
C TRP A 390 12.30 -9.19 4.55
N MET A 391 11.27 -8.81 5.32
CA MET A 391 10.42 -9.76 6.03
C MET A 391 9.76 -10.76 5.08
N ALA A 392 9.18 -10.30 3.96
CA ALA A 392 8.53 -11.14 2.97
C ALA A 392 9.52 -12.16 2.36
N ASN A 393 10.74 -11.73 2.03
CA ASN A 393 11.78 -12.59 1.49
C ASN A 393 12.21 -13.68 2.48
N ARG A 394 12.36 -13.35 3.78
CA ARG A 394 12.69 -14.34 4.82
C ARG A 394 11.57 -15.36 5.01
N ARG A 395 10.32 -14.92 5.02
CA ARG A 395 9.16 -15.82 5.10
C ARG A 395 9.10 -16.76 3.89
N LEU A 396 9.34 -16.25 2.68
CA LEU A 396 9.41 -17.04 1.46
C LEU A 396 10.49 -18.14 1.54
N GLU A 397 11.69 -17.81 2.02
CA GLU A 397 12.78 -18.79 2.18
C GLU A 397 12.38 -19.94 3.12
N VAL A 398 11.71 -19.63 4.22
CA VAL A 398 11.23 -20.65 5.17
C VAL A 398 10.12 -21.49 4.57
N ALA A 399 9.14 -20.87 3.89
CA ALA A 399 8.05 -21.56 3.24
C ALA A 399 8.56 -22.53 2.15
N GLU A 400 9.52 -22.09 1.34
CA GLU A 400 10.10 -22.94 0.27
C GLU A 400 10.91 -24.11 0.84
N LYS A 401 11.68 -23.90 1.91
CA LYS A 401 12.36 -25.01 2.62
C LYS A 401 11.35 -26.05 3.13
N ARG A 402 10.26 -25.61 3.75
CA ARG A 402 9.19 -26.51 4.23
C ARG A 402 8.54 -27.28 3.08
N ARG A 403 8.19 -26.60 1.98
CA ARG A 403 7.60 -27.21 0.77
C ARG A 403 8.53 -28.25 0.16
N THR A 404 9.83 -27.96 0.07
CA THR A 404 10.82 -28.88 -0.49
C THR A 404 10.94 -30.16 0.36
N VAL A 405 10.99 -30.03 1.68
CA VAL A 405 11.03 -31.17 2.61
C VAL A 405 9.75 -31.99 2.51
N GLN A 406 8.59 -31.37 2.50
CA GLN A 406 7.29 -32.06 2.40
C GLN A 406 7.13 -32.81 1.06
N ARG A 407 7.53 -32.18 -0.07
CA ARG A 407 7.51 -32.83 -1.39
C ARG A 407 8.42 -34.05 -1.42
N GLY A 408 9.63 -33.94 -0.89
CA GLY A 408 10.58 -35.05 -0.79
C GLY A 408 10.03 -36.20 0.05
N ALA A 409 9.50 -35.92 1.21
CA ALA A 409 8.89 -36.92 2.10
C ALA A 409 7.67 -37.61 1.48
N ALA A 410 6.74 -36.87 0.88
CA ALA A 410 5.56 -37.40 0.23
C ALA A 410 5.90 -38.31 -0.96
N SER A 411 6.88 -37.92 -1.78
CA SER A 411 7.36 -38.74 -2.90
C SER A 411 8.01 -40.04 -2.45
N GLN A 412 8.85 -40.00 -1.42
CA GLN A 412 9.48 -41.19 -0.85
C GLN A 412 8.45 -42.12 -0.21
N THR A 413 7.52 -41.61 0.58
CA THR A 413 6.47 -42.40 1.22
C THR A 413 5.60 -43.12 0.17
N SER A 414 5.17 -42.41 -0.88
CA SER A 414 4.38 -42.97 -1.96
C SER A 414 5.17 -44.07 -2.72
N GLY A 415 6.44 -43.85 -2.98
CA GLY A 415 7.31 -44.83 -3.65
C GLY A 415 7.59 -46.09 -2.78
N HIS A 416 7.74 -45.92 -1.45
CA HIS A 416 7.89 -47.04 -0.52
C HIS A 416 6.61 -47.87 -0.41
N ALA A 417 5.46 -47.20 -0.29
CA ALA A 417 4.17 -47.88 -0.24
C ALA A 417 3.88 -48.70 -1.51
N GLY A 418 4.15 -48.12 -2.69
CA GLY A 418 3.98 -48.85 -3.96
C GLY A 418 4.87 -50.09 -4.05
N ARG A 419 6.14 -50.00 -3.65
CA ARG A 419 7.07 -51.16 -3.60
C ARG A 419 6.64 -52.22 -2.59
N ALA A 420 6.16 -51.83 -1.44
CA ALA A 420 5.67 -52.75 -0.43
C ALA A 420 4.46 -53.57 -0.95
N VAL A 421 3.52 -52.91 -1.64
CA VAL A 421 2.36 -53.56 -2.25
C VAL A 421 2.81 -54.52 -3.35
N GLN A 422 3.73 -54.15 -4.24
CA GLN A 422 4.29 -55.03 -5.28
C GLN A 422 4.98 -56.24 -4.68
N THR A 423 5.74 -56.09 -3.60
CA THR A 423 6.39 -57.20 -2.88
C THR A 423 5.33 -58.16 -2.28
N ALA A 424 4.28 -57.61 -1.66
CA ALA A 424 3.20 -58.39 -1.11
C ALA A 424 2.42 -59.19 -2.19
N ILE A 425 2.17 -58.57 -3.35
CA ILE A 425 1.56 -59.22 -4.51
C ILE A 425 2.45 -60.38 -5.01
N GLY A 426 3.77 -60.19 -5.02
CA GLY A 426 4.73 -61.20 -5.42
C GLY A 426 4.72 -62.45 -4.55
N SER A 427 4.29 -62.36 -3.28
CA SER A 427 4.17 -63.49 -2.34
C SER A 427 2.83 -64.25 -2.43
N LEU A 428 1.88 -63.83 -3.26
CA LEU A 428 0.57 -64.48 -3.42
C LEU A 428 0.71 -65.74 -4.33
N PRO A 429 -0.19 -66.76 -4.09
CA PRO A 429 -0.31 -67.88 -4.98
C PRO A 429 -0.63 -67.49 -6.41
N PRO A 430 -0.16 -68.24 -7.46
CA PRO A 430 -0.36 -67.87 -8.86
C PRO A 430 -1.82 -67.66 -9.30
N SER A 431 -2.78 -68.30 -8.65
CA SER A 431 -4.20 -68.14 -8.92
C SER A 431 -4.78 -66.82 -8.44
N GLU A 432 -4.24 -66.25 -7.37
CA GLU A 432 -4.72 -65.01 -6.74
C GLU A 432 -3.91 -63.81 -7.19
N ARG A 433 -2.67 -64.06 -7.63
CA ARG A 433 -1.71 -62.99 -8.02
C ARG A 433 -2.20 -62.21 -9.22
N LYS A 434 -2.64 -62.84 -10.31
CA LYS A 434 -3.04 -62.18 -11.56
C LYS A 434 -4.18 -61.17 -11.37
N PRO A 435 -5.31 -61.48 -10.66
CA PRO A 435 -6.38 -60.49 -10.46
C PRO A 435 -5.96 -59.33 -9.59
N VAL A 436 -5.08 -59.55 -8.58
CA VAL A 436 -4.59 -58.49 -7.69
C VAL A 436 -3.60 -57.59 -8.41
N GLU A 437 -2.70 -58.14 -9.22
CA GLU A 437 -1.81 -57.37 -10.11
C GLU A 437 -2.61 -56.48 -11.08
N ALA A 438 -3.66 -57.02 -11.69
CA ALA A 438 -4.52 -56.24 -12.58
C ALA A 438 -5.27 -55.14 -11.87
N ALA A 439 -5.78 -55.38 -10.66
CA ALA A 439 -6.44 -54.36 -9.83
C ALA A 439 -5.46 -53.27 -9.39
N PHE A 440 -4.26 -53.62 -8.96
CA PHE A 440 -3.22 -52.69 -8.58
C PHE A 440 -2.74 -51.81 -9.76
N ALA A 441 -2.52 -52.44 -10.92
CA ALA A 441 -2.17 -51.73 -12.16
C ALA A 441 -3.31 -50.79 -12.62
N HIS A 442 -4.58 -51.13 -12.36
CA HIS A 442 -5.70 -50.25 -12.61
C HIS A 442 -5.70 -49.06 -11.64
N TYR A 443 -5.45 -49.30 -10.34
CA TYR A 443 -5.31 -48.25 -9.33
C TYR A 443 -4.16 -47.28 -9.67
N GLU A 444 -2.98 -47.77 -10.00
CA GLU A 444 -1.85 -46.92 -10.41
C GLU A 444 -2.19 -46.03 -11.61
N ARG A 445 -2.82 -46.62 -12.65
CA ARG A 445 -3.30 -45.84 -13.81
C ARG A 445 -4.34 -44.77 -13.43
N SER A 446 -5.26 -45.09 -12.50
CA SER A 446 -6.26 -44.12 -12.02
C SER A 446 -5.60 -42.99 -11.26
N ARG A 447 -4.69 -43.32 -10.34
CA ARG A 447 -3.89 -42.35 -9.58
C ARG A 447 -3.06 -41.42 -10.47
N ASP A 448 -2.43 -41.96 -11.52
CA ASP A 448 -1.64 -41.18 -12.45
C ASP A 448 -2.51 -40.26 -13.32
N ARG A 449 -3.73 -40.66 -13.66
CA ARG A 449 -4.74 -39.79 -14.29
C ARG A 449 -5.21 -38.66 -13.36
N GLU A 450 -5.41 -38.96 -12.08
CA GLU A 450 -5.75 -37.95 -11.08
C GLU A 450 -4.62 -36.91 -10.95
N LYS A 451 -3.37 -37.38 -10.83
CA LYS A 451 -2.20 -36.47 -10.83
C LYS A 451 -2.13 -35.60 -12.09
N GLU A 452 -2.39 -36.16 -13.25
CA GLU A 452 -2.40 -35.42 -14.52
C GLU A 452 -3.53 -34.39 -14.56
N THR A 453 -4.68 -34.69 -13.98
CA THR A 453 -5.81 -33.75 -13.87
C THR A 453 -5.47 -32.61 -12.92
N LEU A 454 -4.93 -32.89 -11.73
CA LEU A 454 -4.47 -31.88 -10.78
C LEU A 454 -3.35 -31.00 -11.37
N HIS A 455 -2.42 -31.57 -12.14
CA HIS A 455 -1.40 -30.79 -12.86
C HIS A 455 -2.03 -29.82 -13.86
N ARG A 456 -3.05 -30.26 -14.61
CA ARG A 456 -3.78 -29.37 -15.54
C ARG A 456 -4.50 -28.23 -14.81
N GLU A 457 -5.12 -28.51 -13.67
CA GLU A 457 -5.74 -27.49 -12.85
C GLU A 457 -4.72 -26.49 -12.30
N ILE A 458 -3.58 -26.94 -11.80
CA ILE A 458 -2.49 -26.08 -11.36
C ILE A 458 -1.97 -25.20 -12.51
N GLN A 459 -1.80 -25.75 -13.71
CA GLN A 459 -1.43 -24.98 -14.91
C GLN A 459 -2.47 -23.90 -15.23
N LEU A 460 -3.78 -24.24 -15.10
CA LEU A 460 -4.86 -23.31 -15.27
C LEU A 460 -4.77 -22.15 -14.26
N TYR A 461 -4.60 -22.46 -12.96
CA TYR A 461 -4.47 -21.46 -11.91
C TYR A 461 -3.24 -20.56 -12.10
N ARG A 462 -2.09 -21.12 -12.53
CA ARG A 462 -0.89 -20.35 -12.86
C ARG A 462 -1.13 -19.39 -14.01
N THR A 463 -1.78 -19.85 -15.09
CA THR A 463 -2.13 -19.00 -16.24
C THR A 463 -3.10 -17.89 -15.85
N LEU A 464 -4.12 -18.20 -15.04
CA LEU A 464 -5.08 -17.22 -14.50
C LEU A 464 -4.40 -16.22 -13.57
N SER A 465 -3.49 -16.68 -12.73
CA SER A 465 -2.71 -15.81 -11.85
C SER A 465 -1.85 -14.83 -12.63
N THR A 466 -1.15 -15.30 -13.67
CA THR A 466 -0.35 -14.44 -14.57
C THR A 466 -1.22 -13.41 -15.26
N ALA A 467 -2.35 -13.84 -15.82
CA ALA A 467 -3.30 -12.95 -16.47
C ALA A 467 -3.91 -11.95 -15.47
N GLY A 468 -4.24 -12.39 -14.25
CA GLY A 468 -4.77 -11.56 -13.18
C GLY A 468 -3.75 -10.49 -12.71
N ILE A 469 -2.50 -10.86 -12.54
CA ILE A 469 -1.42 -9.92 -12.16
C ILE A 469 -1.19 -8.90 -13.26
N THR A 470 -1.11 -9.34 -14.53
CA THR A 470 -0.92 -8.43 -15.66
C THR A 470 -2.13 -7.50 -15.82
N ALA A 471 -3.35 -8.03 -15.64
CA ALA A 471 -4.59 -7.23 -15.67
C ALA A 471 -4.66 -6.24 -14.49
N ALA A 472 -4.24 -6.64 -13.30
CA ALA A 472 -4.21 -5.76 -12.13
C ALA A 472 -3.17 -4.63 -12.29
N THR A 473 -1.99 -4.93 -12.81
CA THR A 473 -0.97 -3.93 -13.14
C THR A 473 -1.49 -2.96 -14.20
N PHE A 474 -2.13 -3.48 -15.26
CA PHE A 474 -2.75 -2.68 -16.29
C PHE A 474 -3.92 -1.84 -15.77
N ALA A 475 -4.78 -2.40 -14.91
CA ALA A 475 -5.89 -1.66 -14.30
C ALA A 475 -5.41 -0.55 -13.35
N HIS A 476 -4.34 -0.79 -12.61
CA HIS A 476 -3.73 0.21 -11.75
C HIS A 476 -3.12 1.37 -12.56
N GLU A 477 -2.40 1.06 -13.63
CA GLU A 477 -1.83 2.06 -14.54
C GLU A 477 -2.89 2.75 -15.42
N SER A 478 -4.08 2.15 -15.54
CA SER A 478 -5.19 2.62 -16.39
C SER A 478 -6.41 3.06 -15.61
N SER A 479 -6.32 3.24 -14.26
CA SER A 479 -7.49 3.51 -13.42
C SER A 479 -8.36 4.64 -13.96
N GLY A 480 -9.56 4.28 -14.45
CA GLY A 480 -10.59 5.18 -14.96
C GLY A 480 -10.41 5.61 -16.41
N ASN A 481 -10.68 4.83 -17.40
CA ASN A 481 -10.71 5.17 -18.85
C ASN A 481 -9.62 6.18 -19.37
N PRO A 482 -8.42 6.33 -18.73
CA PRO A 482 -7.45 7.36 -19.10
C PRO A 482 -6.86 7.10 -20.48
N ILE A 483 -6.68 5.85 -20.88
CA ILE A 483 -6.18 5.50 -22.23
C ILE A 483 -7.07 6.07 -23.33
N LYS A 484 -8.38 5.98 -23.17
CA LYS A 484 -9.33 6.54 -24.14
C LYS A 484 -9.30 8.06 -24.15
N VAL A 485 -9.23 8.67 -22.96
CA VAL A 485 -9.13 10.13 -22.81
C VAL A 485 -7.84 10.67 -23.38
N ILE A 486 -6.70 10.06 -23.05
CA ILE A 486 -5.38 10.47 -23.57
C ILE A 486 -5.34 10.35 -25.10
N ARG A 487 -5.86 9.24 -25.66
CA ARG A 487 -5.95 9.06 -27.11
C ARG A 487 -6.78 10.14 -27.76
N GLN A 488 -8.00 10.39 -27.24
CA GLN A 488 -8.89 11.42 -27.78
C GLN A 488 -8.29 12.82 -27.67
N SER A 489 -7.61 13.12 -26.57
CA SER A 489 -6.92 14.40 -26.37
C SER A 489 -5.73 14.55 -27.32
N ALA A 490 -4.92 13.52 -27.50
CA ALA A 490 -3.80 13.53 -28.46
C ALA A 490 -4.29 13.71 -29.90
N ASP A 491 -5.34 13.01 -30.30
CA ASP A 491 -5.97 13.14 -31.63
C ASP A 491 -6.59 14.53 -31.84
N ALA A 492 -7.18 15.12 -30.78
CA ALA A 492 -7.71 16.49 -30.82
C ALA A 492 -6.59 17.53 -30.92
N LEU A 493 -5.50 17.35 -30.16
CA LEU A 493 -4.30 18.21 -30.24
C LEU A 493 -3.66 18.13 -31.63
N GLU A 494 -3.58 16.94 -32.22
CA GLU A 494 -3.05 16.77 -33.56
C GLU A 494 -3.90 17.52 -34.61
N ARG A 495 -5.23 17.33 -34.59
CA ARG A 495 -6.15 18.01 -35.53
C ARG A 495 -6.08 19.53 -35.38
N ARG A 496 -6.23 20.04 -34.14
CA ARG A 496 -6.17 21.48 -33.85
C ARG A 496 -4.79 22.06 -34.16
N GLY A 497 -3.72 21.38 -33.79
CA GLY A 497 -2.34 21.80 -34.05
C GLY A 497 -2.06 21.94 -35.56
N LYS A 498 -2.48 20.98 -36.37
CA LYS A 498 -2.37 21.07 -37.84
C LYS A 498 -3.16 22.25 -38.42
N THR A 499 -4.36 22.53 -37.90
CA THR A 499 -5.23 23.60 -38.39
C THR A 499 -4.73 24.99 -37.99
N PHE A 500 -4.29 25.18 -36.75
CA PHE A 500 -3.99 26.52 -36.22
C PHE A 500 -2.52 26.90 -36.27
N LEU A 501 -1.58 25.93 -36.29
CA LEU A 501 -0.12 26.20 -36.20
C LEU A 501 0.63 25.98 -37.52
N GLY A 502 0.01 25.37 -38.53
CA GLY A 502 0.63 25.11 -39.83
C GLY A 502 2.01 24.42 -39.72
N ASP A 503 3.05 25.04 -40.32
CA ASP A 503 4.40 24.45 -40.29
C ASP A 503 5.05 24.41 -38.89
N ARG A 504 4.66 25.30 -37.96
CA ARG A 504 5.12 25.26 -36.56
C ARG A 504 4.64 24.00 -35.84
N TYR A 505 3.50 23.43 -36.26
CA TYR A 505 3.06 22.13 -35.75
C TYR A 505 4.07 21.03 -36.10
N ARG A 506 4.58 21.00 -37.33
CA ARG A 506 5.51 19.97 -37.81
C ARG A 506 6.87 20.02 -37.06
N SER A 507 7.37 21.22 -36.75
CA SER A 507 8.66 21.40 -36.11
C SER A 507 8.65 21.18 -34.59
N HIS A 508 7.55 21.47 -33.89
CA HIS A 508 7.55 21.50 -32.42
C HIS A 508 6.59 20.51 -31.75
N PHE A 509 5.45 20.19 -32.39
CA PHE A 509 4.38 19.43 -31.74
C PHE A 509 4.17 18.00 -32.27
N ARG A 510 4.55 17.76 -33.53
CA ARG A 510 4.33 16.45 -34.17
C ARG A 510 4.99 15.31 -33.41
N GLN A 511 6.25 15.45 -33.02
CA GLN A 511 7.02 14.40 -32.36
C GLN A 511 6.47 14.05 -30.96
N PRO A 512 6.20 15.03 -30.05
CA PRO A 512 5.58 14.75 -28.76
C PRO A 512 4.20 14.09 -28.87
N ILE A 513 3.34 14.56 -29.77
CA ILE A 513 1.99 14.00 -29.95
C ILE A 513 2.05 12.58 -30.50
N THR A 514 2.93 12.31 -31.46
CA THR A 514 3.17 10.96 -31.98
C THR A 514 3.69 10.04 -30.86
N GLY A 515 4.56 10.52 -29.97
CA GLY A 515 5.03 9.78 -28.78
C GLY A 515 3.90 9.39 -27.85
N ILE A 516 2.97 10.31 -27.54
CA ILE A 516 1.79 10.04 -26.73
C ILE A 516 0.89 8.99 -27.39
N GLN A 517 0.61 9.12 -28.69
CA GLN A 517 -0.22 8.17 -29.42
C GLN A 517 0.41 6.77 -29.46
N LEU A 518 1.73 6.68 -29.58
CA LEU A 518 2.48 5.43 -29.58
C LEU A 518 2.40 4.74 -28.20
N ALA A 519 2.64 5.51 -27.14
CA ALA A 519 2.52 5.03 -25.76
C ALA A 519 1.12 4.48 -25.45
N VAL A 520 0.07 5.19 -25.87
CA VAL A 520 -1.32 4.74 -25.72
C VAL A 520 -1.61 3.44 -26.49
N ARG A 521 -1.08 3.30 -27.70
CA ARG A 521 -1.20 2.04 -28.47
C ARG A 521 -0.48 0.88 -27.77
N SER A 522 0.70 1.12 -27.25
CA SER A 522 1.48 0.11 -26.51
C SER A 522 0.75 -0.39 -25.28
N LEU A 523 0.14 0.49 -24.49
CA LEU A 523 -0.70 0.13 -23.35
C LEU A 523 -1.94 -0.68 -23.75
N ALA A 524 -2.59 -0.33 -24.85
CA ALA A 524 -3.73 -1.07 -25.36
C ALA A 524 -3.37 -2.49 -25.84
N VAL A 525 -2.17 -2.65 -26.44
CA VAL A 525 -1.64 -3.98 -26.86
C VAL A 525 -1.36 -4.85 -25.65
N LEU A 526 -0.77 -4.30 -24.59
CA LEU A 526 -0.48 -5.02 -23.34
C LEU A 526 -1.75 -5.56 -22.70
N GLY A 527 -2.81 -4.74 -22.59
CA GLY A 527 -4.11 -5.16 -22.07
C GLY A 527 -4.77 -6.28 -22.92
N ASN A 528 -4.71 -6.18 -24.23
CA ASN A 528 -5.26 -7.20 -25.12
C ASN A 528 -4.46 -8.50 -25.12
N ALA A 529 -3.14 -8.45 -24.96
CA ALA A 529 -2.30 -9.64 -24.85
C ALA A 529 -2.69 -10.49 -23.64
N THR A 530 -2.99 -9.86 -22.52
CA THR A 530 -3.44 -10.53 -21.29
C THR A 530 -4.77 -11.27 -21.47
N LEU A 531 -5.74 -10.65 -22.13
CA LEU A 531 -7.05 -11.28 -22.39
C LEU A 531 -6.92 -12.51 -23.33
N ARG A 532 -5.97 -12.50 -24.25
CA ARG A 532 -5.72 -13.64 -25.15
C ARG A 532 -5.10 -14.87 -24.45
N LEU A 533 -4.44 -14.71 -23.31
CA LEU A 533 -3.94 -15.82 -22.49
C LEU A 533 -5.08 -16.63 -21.85
N LEU A 534 -6.28 -16.04 -21.74
CA LEU A 534 -7.47 -16.67 -21.16
C LEU A 534 -8.25 -17.54 -22.17
N ASP A 535 -7.87 -17.57 -23.44
CA ASP A 535 -8.55 -18.31 -24.51
C ASP A 535 -8.52 -19.83 -24.26
N HIS A 536 -9.71 -20.42 -24.13
CA HIS A 536 -9.90 -21.82 -23.74
C HIS A 536 -9.37 -22.81 -24.80
N GLU A 537 -9.43 -22.47 -26.10
CA GLU A 537 -8.96 -23.34 -27.19
C GLU A 537 -7.44 -23.49 -27.20
N LYS A 538 -6.71 -22.48 -26.83
CA LYS A 538 -5.23 -22.49 -26.78
C LYS A 538 -4.66 -23.34 -25.64
N ARG A 539 -5.47 -23.75 -24.68
CA ARG A 539 -5.05 -24.56 -23.51
C ARG A 539 -5.13 -26.06 -23.75
N ARG A 540 -5.77 -26.50 -24.83
CA ARG A 540 -5.82 -27.93 -25.17
C ARG A 540 -4.45 -28.45 -25.50
N LEU A 541 -4.12 -29.65 -25.01
CA LEU A 541 -2.94 -30.38 -25.41
C LEU A 541 -3.06 -30.76 -26.89
N ALA A 542 -2.22 -30.20 -27.71
CA ALA A 542 -2.21 -30.40 -29.16
C ALA A 542 -0.77 -30.52 -29.69
N ARG A 543 -0.62 -30.81 -30.94
CA ARG A 543 0.64 -30.67 -31.67
C ARG A 543 0.86 -29.18 -31.91
N VAL A 544 1.91 -28.59 -31.30
CA VAL A 544 2.22 -27.16 -31.36
C VAL A 544 3.50 -26.97 -32.17
N ASP A 545 3.42 -26.11 -33.19
CA ASP A 545 4.59 -25.60 -33.93
C ASP A 545 5.21 -24.44 -33.12
N LEU A 546 6.41 -24.65 -32.60
CA LEU A 546 7.10 -23.71 -31.72
C LEU A 546 7.52 -22.44 -32.47
N HIS A 547 7.94 -22.55 -33.74
CA HIS A 547 8.31 -21.39 -34.56
C HIS A 547 7.09 -20.52 -34.92
N ASP A 548 5.91 -21.14 -35.17
CA ASP A 548 4.67 -20.38 -35.37
C ASP A 548 4.29 -19.58 -34.14
N VAL A 549 4.47 -20.16 -32.96
CA VAL A 549 4.21 -19.44 -31.69
C VAL A 549 5.18 -18.26 -31.50
N VAL A 550 6.50 -18.47 -31.68
CA VAL A 550 7.50 -17.41 -31.57
C VAL A 550 7.18 -16.28 -32.55
N ARG A 551 6.94 -16.60 -33.84
CA ARG A 551 6.57 -15.58 -34.84
C ARG A 551 5.33 -14.78 -34.47
N LYS A 552 4.29 -15.43 -33.96
CA LYS A 552 3.05 -14.76 -33.55
C LYS A 552 3.23 -13.84 -32.33
N VAL A 553 3.99 -14.29 -31.33
CA VAL A 553 4.33 -13.47 -30.16
C VAL A 553 5.14 -12.27 -30.60
N MET A 554 6.19 -12.47 -31.41
CA MET A 554 7.02 -11.36 -31.92
C MET A 554 6.20 -10.34 -32.72
N LYS A 555 5.31 -10.80 -33.62
CA LYS A 555 4.40 -9.91 -34.34
C LYS A 555 3.50 -9.10 -33.41
N THR A 556 3.05 -9.69 -32.31
CA THR A 556 2.21 -9.02 -31.32
C THR A 556 3.00 -7.96 -30.55
N PHE A 557 4.26 -8.26 -30.22
CA PHE A 557 5.15 -7.37 -29.48
C PHE A 557 5.87 -6.31 -30.33
N ALA A 558 5.92 -6.47 -31.67
CA ALA A 558 6.64 -5.57 -32.55
C ALA A 558 6.33 -4.08 -32.34
N PRO A 559 5.05 -3.61 -32.25
CA PRO A 559 4.75 -2.20 -32.01
C PRO A 559 5.30 -1.68 -30.67
N PHE A 560 5.42 -2.59 -29.67
CA PHE A 560 5.94 -2.26 -28.34
C PHE A 560 7.46 -2.17 -28.33
N LEU A 561 8.12 -3.12 -29.00
CA LEU A 561 9.57 -3.18 -29.16
C LEU A 561 10.08 -1.96 -29.95
N ASP A 562 9.41 -1.64 -31.07
CA ASP A 562 9.72 -0.47 -31.89
C ASP A 562 9.51 0.84 -31.10
N GLY A 563 8.39 0.93 -30.35
CA GLY A 563 8.08 2.09 -29.53
C GLY A 563 9.07 2.32 -28.37
N SER A 564 9.67 1.24 -27.87
CA SER A 564 10.70 1.27 -26.82
C SER A 564 12.13 1.41 -27.40
N GLY A 565 12.28 1.52 -28.72
CA GLY A 565 13.58 1.67 -29.37
C GLY A 565 14.46 0.43 -29.26
N VAL A 566 13.87 -0.78 -29.25
CA VAL A 566 14.59 -2.05 -29.15
C VAL A 566 14.84 -2.62 -30.53
N ALA A 567 16.11 -2.72 -30.92
CA ALA A 567 16.52 -3.46 -32.12
C ALA A 567 16.43 -4.97 -31.84
N THR A 568 15.59 -5.68 -32.61
CA THR A 568 15.38 -7.12 -32.44
C THR A 568 15.98 -7.91 -33.57
N ASP A 569 16.71 -8.97 -33.22
CA ASP A 569 17.25 -9.98 -34.17
C ASP A 569 16.59 -11.33 -33.90
N VAL A 570 15.89 -11.88 -34.89
CA VAL A 570 15.13 -13.13 -34.75
C VAL A 570 15.69 -14.19 -35.74
N CYS A 571 16.47 -15.14 -35.22
CA CYS A 571 17.13 -16.18 -35.94
C CYS A 571 16.48 -17.54 -35.66
N LEU A 572 15.50 -17.97 -36.45
CA LEU A 572 14.86 -19.26 -36.31
C LEU A 572 15.61 -20.30 -37.18
N CYS A 573 15.90 -21.46 -36.59
CA CYS A 573 16.54 -22.55 -37.32
C CYS A 573 15.62 -23.14 -38.43
N VAL A 574 16.19 -23.83 -39.37
CA VAL A 574 15.45 -24.49 -40.48
C VAL A 574 14.63 -25.65 -39.90
N GLY A 575 13.38 -25.79 -40.34
CA GLY A 575 12.46 -26.85 -39.94
C GLY A 575 11.26 -26.35 -39.13
N SER A 576 10.36 -27.26 -38.83
CA SER A 576 9.14 -27.00 -38.04
C SER A 576 9.20 -27.83 -36.77
N PRO A 577 9.69 -27.29 -35.63
CA PRO A 577 9.77 -28.03 -34.38
C PRO A 577 8.38 -28.17 -33.75
N TYR A 578 7.96 -29.42 -33.56
CA TYR A 578 6.67 -29.74 -32.94
C TYR A 578 6.84 -30.34 -31.55
N ILE A 579 6.01 -29.93 -30.62
CA ILE A 579 5.86 -30.58 -29.31
C ILE A 579 4.40 -30.99 -29.09
N ARG A 580 4.17 -31.87 -28.12
CA ARG A 580 2.86 -32.15 -27.58
C ARG A 580 2.68 -31.27 -26.35
N GLY A 581 1.87 -30.23 -26.45
CA GLY A 581 1.73 -29.28 -25.37
C GLY A 581 0.58 -28.30 -25.56
N SER A 582 0.49 -27.36 -24.65
CA SER A 582 -0.45 -26.23 -24.72
C SER A 582 0.20 -25.08 -25.48
N ARG A 583 -0.48 -24.55 -26.49
CA ARG A 583 -0.04 -23.33 -27.20
C ARG A 583 0.09 -22.15 -26.23
N ALA A 584 -0.84 -22.04 -25.27
CA ALA A 584 -0.81 -20.99 -24.27
C ALA A 584 0.43 -21.06 -23.37
N ALA A 585 0.91 -22.27 -23.03
CA ALA A 585 2.12 -22.43 -22.24
C ALA A 585 3.35 -21.88 -22.98
N VAL A 586 3.49 -22.20 -24.27
CA VAL A 586 4.61 -21.73 -25.11
C VAL A 586 4.51 -20.21 -25.33
N GLU A 587 3.31 -19.67 -25.62
CA GLU A 587 3.07 -18.21 -25.71
C GLU A 587 3.47 -17.52 -24.40
N SER A 588 3.15 -18.10 -23.22
CA SER A 588 3.51 -17.59 -21.90
C SER A 588 5.02 -17.57 -21.67
N ILE A 589 5.73 -18.63 -22.04
CA ILE A 589 7.20 -18.71 -21.96
C ILE A 589 7.83 -17.53 -22.71
N VAL A 590 7.52 -17.40 -24.01
CA VAL A 590 8.12 -16.37 -24.86
C VAL A 590 7.77 -14.96 -24.36
N THR A 591 6.50 -14.73 -24.00
CA THR A 591 6.02 -13.43 -23.49
C THR A 591 6.74 -13.03 -22.21
N ASN A 592 6.92 -13.93 -21.25
CA ASN A 592 7.62 -13.63 -20.00
C ASN A 592 9.11 -13.33 -20.24
N LEU A 593 9.78 -14.02 -21.18
CA LEU A 593 11.16 -13.72 -21.52
C LEU A 593 11.30 -12.31 -22.14
N LEU A 594 10.42 -11.95 -23.09
CA LEU A 594 10.43 -10.62 -23.70
C LEU A 594 10.18 -9.52 -22.66
N ASN A 595 9.19 -9.69 -21.78
CA ASN A 595 8.88 -8.74 -20.71
C ASN A 595 10.05 -8.58 -19.72
N ASN A 596 10.81 -9.66 -19.48
CA ASN A 596 11.98 -9.62 -18.63
C ASN A 596 13.08 -8.73 -19.23
N SER A 597 13.39 -8.89 -20.51
CA SER A 597 14.38 -8.04 -21.17
C SER A 597 13.95 -6.59 -21.26
N LEU A 598 12.67 -6.33 -21.63
CA LEU A 598 12.12 -4.95 -21.68
C LEU A 598 12.22 -4.24 -20.33
N GLY A 599 11.79 -4.88 -19.26
CA GLY A 599 11.89 -4.27 -17.94
C GLY A 599 13.33 -4.15 -17.41
N ALA A 600 14.27 -4.96 -17.88
CA ALA A 600 15.69 -4.80 -17.57
C ALA A 600 16.25 -3.55 -18.25
N PHE A 601 15.89 -3.28 -19.50
CA PHE A 601 16.27 -2.05 -20.21
C PHE A 601 15.74 -0.78 -19.53
N GLU A 602 14.48 -0.80 -19.09
CA GLU A 602 13.86 0.34 -18.40
C GLU A 602 14.53 0.63 -17.06
N SER A 603 14.72 -0.43 -16.25
CA SER A 603 15.29 -0.29 -14.90
C SER A 603 16.74 0.22 -14.92
N ALA A 604 17.50 -0.12 -15.95
CA ALA A 604 18.90 0.28 -16.09
C ALA A 604 19.09 1.55 -16.95
N GLY A 605 18.02 2.06 -17.57
CA GLY A 605 18.14 3.18 -18.53
C GLY A 605 19.03 2.83 -19.74
N THR A 606 19.00 1.55 -20.20
CA THR A 606 19.89 1.07 -21.25
C THR A 606 19.70 1.86 -22.56
N MET A 607 20.79 2.40 -23.09
CA MET A 607 20.83 3.07 -24.40
C MET A 607 21.17 2.07 -25.51
N GLY A 608 20.61 2.29 -26.73
CA GLY A 608 20.88 1.39 -27.86
C GLY A 608 20.41 -0.06 -27.58
N ARG A 609 19.19 -0.24 -27.13
CA ARG A 609 18.60 -1.50 -26.68
C ARG A 609 18.60 -2.54 -27.79
N ARG A 610 19.15 -3.73 -27.53
CA ARG A 610 19.21 -4.85 -28.47
C ARG A 610 18.74 -6.14 -27.81
N MET A 611 17.96 -6.92 -28.56
CA MET A 611 17.47 -8.22 -28.12
C MET A 611 17.63 -9.22 -29.26
N LYS A 612 18.14 -10.42 -28.97
CA LYS A 612 18.29 -11.52 -29.91
C LYS A 612 17.47 -12.72 -29.46
N ILE A 613 16.73 -13.29 -30.39
CA ILE A 613 15.96 -14.52 -30.20
C ILE A 613 16.47 -15.51 -31.21
N ALA A 614 17.11 -16.58 -30.74
CA ALA A 614 17.67 -17.59 -31.58
C ALA A 614 17.07 -18.96 -31.25
N THR A 615 16.89 -19.84 -32.26
CA THR A 615 16.48 -21.22 -32.04
C THR A 615 17.45 -22.19 -32.73
N ALA A 616 17.62 -23.35 -32.12
CA ALA A 616 18.39 -24.45 -32.66
C ALA A 616 17.65 -25.79 -32.44
N ILE A 617 17.94 -26.79 -33.25
CA ILE A 617 17.47 -28.18 -33.06
C ILE A 617 18.71 -29.06 -32.98
N GLU A 618 18.93 -29.69 -31.82
CA GLU A 618 20.04 -30.59 -31.53
C GLU A 618 19.51 -31.80 -30.76
N ASP A 619 19.92 -33.01 -31.08
CA ASP A 619 19.60 -34.24 -30.35
C ASP A 619 18.11 -34.43 -30.01
N ARG A 620 17.20 -34.14 -30.96
CA ARG A 620 15.74 -34.14 -30.77
C ARG A 620 15.24 -33.18 -29.72
N GLN A 621 16.01 -32.15 -29.40
CA GLN A 621 15.63 -31.07 -28.52
C GLN A 621 15.57 -29.75 -29.31
N TRP A 622 14.60 -28.95 -28.99
CA TRP A 622 14.53 -27.57 -29.47
C TRP A 622 15.06 -26.63 -28.37
N ARG A 623 16.00 -25.81 -28.76
CA ARG A 623 16.62 -24.83 -27.93
C ARG A 623 16.14 -23.42 -28.35
N LEU A 624 15.61 -22.65 -27.43
CA LEU A 624 15.32 -21.24 -27.59
C LEU A 624 16.26 -20.43 -26.68
N VAL A 625 16.96 -19.48 -27.27
CA VAL A 625 17.83 -18.57 -26.56
C VAL A 625 17.29 -17.14 -26.73
N VAL A 626 17.04 -16.44 -25.63
CA VAL A 626 16.70 -15.02 -25.60
C VAL A 626 17.81 -14.29 -24.88
N SER A 627 18.50 -13.40 -25.59
CA SER A 627 19.62 -12.60 -25.07
C SER A 627 19.31 -11.11 -25.22
N ASP A 628 19.77 -10.30 -24.27
CA ASP A 628 19.64 -8.86 -24.30
C ASP A 628 20.96 -8.14 -23.97
N ASN A 629 21.04 -6.85 -24.24
CA ASN A 629 22.18 -5.99 -23.86
C ASN A 629 21.84 -5.12 -22.64
N GLY A 630 20.97 -5.59 -21.76
CA GLY A 630 20.65 -4.95 -20.49
C GLY A 630 21.76 -5.10 -19.44
N PRO A 631 21.47 -4.84 -18.16
CA PRO A 631 22.46 -4.91 -17.08
C PRO A 631 22.94 -6.34 -16.76
N GLY A 632 22.34 -7.38 -17.35
CA GLY A 632 22.59 -8.75 -16.99
C GLY A 632 21.83 -9.19 -15.72
N ILE A 633 22.18 -10.36 -15.18
CA ILE A 633 21.64 -10.86 -13.91
C ILE A 633 22.54 -10.35 -12.78
N VAL A 634 22.13 -9.24 -12.14
CA VAL A 634 22.89 -8.59 -11.07
C VAL A 634 22.10 -8.56 -9.76
N ASN A 635 22.79 -8.62 -8.62
CA ASN A 635 22.20 -8.57 -7.28
C ASN A 635 21.24 -9.73 -6.94
N ILE A 636 21.30 -10.83 -7.66
CA ILE A 636 20.54 -12.06 -7.42
C ILE A 636 21.33 -13.24 -7.95
N THR A 637 21.28 -14.39 -7.28
CA THR A 637 22.00 -15.58 -7.75
C THR A 637 21.28 -16.27 -8.89
N LYS A 638 22.02 -16.96 -9.76
CA LYS A 638 21.47 -17.77 -10.87
C LYS A 638 20.41 -18.79 -10.41
N ARG A 639 20.51 -19.29 -9.18
CA ARG A 639 19.53 -20.18 -8.58
C ARG A 639 18.26 -19.45 -8.14
N ASP A 640 18.40 -18.25 -7.58
CA ASP A 640 17.29 -17.52 -6.98
C ASP A 640 16.40 -16.84 -8.01
N ILE A 641 16.88 -16.55 -9.24
CA ILE A 641 16.05 -15.97 -10.31
C ILE A 641 14.83 -16.82 -10.66
N TRP A 642 14.89 -18.12 -10.38
CA TRP A 642 13.79 -19.07 -10.66
C TRP A 642 12.80 -19.21 -9.51
N LEU A 643 13.09 -18.63 -8.33
CA LEU A 643 12.22 -18.69 -7.17
C LEU A 643 11.08 -17.67 -7.26
N PRO A 644 9.85 -18.03 -6.85
CA PRO A 644 8.72 -17.13 -6.91
C PRO A 644 8.95 -15.90 -6.02
N GLY A 645 8.54 -14.73 -6.51
CA GLY A 645 8.65 -13.47 -5.78
C GLY A 645 10.05 -12.84 -5.75
N ARG A 646 11.08 -13.50 -6.29
CA ARG A 646 12.44 -12.96 -6.39
C ARG A 646 12.56 -12.02 -7.60
N THR A 647 12.89 -10.77 -7.33
CA THR A 647 13.08 -9.76 -8.38
C THR A 647 14.05 -8.68 -7.91
N THR A 648 14.87 -8.20 -8.83
CA THR A 648 15.75 -7.03 -8.62
C THR A 648 15.13 -5.74 -9.12
N ARG A 649 13.93 -5.80 -9.71
CA ARG A 649 13.22 -4.62 -10.23
C ARG A 649 12.30 -4.04 -9.18
N LYS A 650 12.30 -2.71 -9.04
CA LYS A 650 11.44 -1.97 -8.10
C LYS A 650 9.94 -2.32 -8.25
N ASN A 651 9.48 -2.58 -9.48
CA ASN A 651 8.09 -2.91 -9.81
C ASN A 651 7.92 -4.33 -10.38
N GLY A 652 8.90 -5.22 -10.23
CA GLY A 652 8.84 -6.58 -10.72
C GLY A 652 7.97 -7.47 -9.83
N THR A 653 7.21 -8.41 -10.43
CA THR A 653 6.43 -9.42 -9.69
C THR A 653 7.29 -10.55 -9.15
N GLY A 654 8.49 -10.78 -9.73
CA GLY A 654 9.33 -11.92 -9.43
C GLY A 654 8.73 -13.27 -9.82
N LEU A 655 7.64 -13.29 -10.62
CA LEU A 655 6.96 -14.51 -11.04
C LEU A 655 7.27 -14.91 -12.49
N GLY A 656 7.74 -13.99 -13.32
CA GLY A 656 7.92 -14.25 -14.76
C GLY A 656 8.84 -15.43 -15.06
N LEU A 657 10.04 -15.49 -14.46
CA LEU A 657 10.97 -16.61 -14.67
C LEU A 657 10.51 -17.89 -13.96
N THR A 658 9.83 -17.80 -12.83
CA THR A 658 9.20 -18.96 -12.18
C THR A 658 8.17 -19.60 -13.09
N ILE A 659 7.32 -18.78 -13.76
CA ILE A 659 6.34 -19.27 -14.74
C ILE A 659 7.04 -19.93 -15.92
N VAL A 660 8.14 -19.35 -16.41
CA VAL A 660 8.94 -19.95 -17.49
C VAL A 660 9.47 -21.32 -17.06
N ARG A 661 10.13 -21.41 -15.90
CA ARG A 661 10.67 -22.67 -15.36
C ARG A 661 9.58 -23.75 -15.24
N ASP A 662 8.46 -23.37 -14.62
CA ASP A 662 7.38 -24.31 -14.35
C ASP A 662 6.68 -24.76 -15.65
N ALA A 663 6.42 -23.83 -16.59
CA ALA A 663 5.83 -24.17 -17.89
C ALA A 663 6.76 -25.05 -18.76
N VAL A 664 8.07 -24.80 -18.71
CA VAL A 664 9.07 -25.64 -19.39
C VAL A 664 9.16 -27.02 -18.74
N GLY A 665 9.18 -27.09 -17.41
CA GLY A 665 9.16 -28.37 -16.67
C GLY A 665 7.91 -29.19 -16.96
N ASP A 666 6.74 -28.56 -17.06
CA ASP A 666 5.47 -29.20 -17.43
C ASP A 666 5.49 -29.79 -18.88
N LEU A 667 6.30 -29.20 -19.76
CA LEU A 667 6.53 -29.66 -21.11
C LEU A 667 7.69 -30.69 -21.21
N GLY A 668 8.25 -31.10 -20.07
CA GLY A 668 9.36 -32.06 -19.99
C GLY A 668 10.71 -31.48 -20.40
N GLY A 669 10.86 -30.18 -20.35
CA GLY A 669 12.06 -29.46 -20.74
C GLY A 669 12.87 -28.91 -19.56
N GLU A 670 13.94 -28.20 -19.90
CA GLU A 670 14.87 -27.59 -18.94
C GLU A 670 15.12 -26.11 -19.27
N VAL A 671 15.48 -25.34 -18.24
CA VAL A 671 15.85 -23.92 -18.36
C VAL A 671 17.24 -23.68 -17.82
N ASP A 672 17.97 -22.77 -18.46
CA ASP A 672 19.24 -22.27 -17.97
C ASP A 672 19.36 -20.76 -18.17
N ALA A 673 20.28 -20.13 -17.45
CA ALA A 673 20.52 -18.70 -17.54
C ALA A 673 22.02 -18.39 -17.48
N ARG A 674 22.46 -17.37 -18.23
CA ARG A 674 23.80 -16.79 -18.12
C ARG A 674 23.66 -15.34 -17.66
N GLU A 675 24.51 -14.95 -16.71
CA GLU A 675 24.50 -13.59 -16.16
C GLU A 675 24.86 -12.55 -17.21
N HIS A 676 25.81 -12.88 -18.07
CA HIS A 676 26.23 -12.11 -19.24
C HIS A 676 26.30 -13.01 -20.45
N GLY A 677 25.36 -12.83 -21.37
CA GLY A 677 25.33 -13.54 -22.66
C GLY A 677 26.09 -12.81 -23.77
N ASP A 678 25.92 -13.28 -25.01
CA ASP A 678 26.61 -12.77 -26.20
C ASP A 678 26.42 -11.26 -26.47
N LEU A 679 25.29 -10.67 -26.03
CA LEU A 679 25.00 -9.24 -26.16
C LEU A 679 25.47 -8.42 -24.96
N GLY A 680 26.04 -9.07 -23.93
CA GLY A 680 26.55 -8.43 -22.72
C GLY A 680 25.54 -8.32 -21.57
N GLY A 681 24.25 -8.54 -21.80
CA GLY A 681 23.20 -8.61 -20.79
C GLY A 681 22.79 -10.03 -20.46
N ALA A 682 21.57 -10.21 -19.94
CA ALA A 682 21.08 -11.54 -19.57
C ALA A 682 20.82 -12.45 -20.78
N GLU A 683 21.10 -13.73 -20.61
CA GLU A 683 20.77 -14.76 -21.58
C GLU A 683 20.01 -15.91 -20.92
N ILE A 684 18.81 -16.19 -21.43
CA ILE A 684 17.94 -17.27 -20.93
C ILE A 684 17.79 -18.31 -22.02
N THR A 685 18.07 -19.56 -21.66
CA THR A 685 17.94 -20.74 -22.55
C THR A 685 16.77 -21.60 -22.09
N VAL A 686 15.92 -21.98 -23.03
CA VAL A 686 14.82 -22.94 -22.85
C VAL A 686 15.08 -24.12 -23.75
N ILE A 687 15.00 -25.33 -23.22
CA ILE A 687 15.19 -26.59 -23.95
C ILE A 687 13.91 -27.41 -23.84
N LEU A 688 13.33 -27.82 -24.98
CA LEU A 688 12.10 -28.64 -25.02
C LEU A 688 12.32 -29.88 -25.86
N PRO A 689 11.85 -31.08 -25.42
CA PRO A 689 11.90 -32.30 -26.20
C PRO A 689 10.93 -32.23 -27.38
N LEU A 690 11.40 -32.57 -28.58
CA LEU A 690 10.57 -32.62 -29.79
C LEU A 690 9.77 -33.93 -29.88
N LEU A 691 8.58 -33.83 -30.46
CA LEU A 691 7.84 -35.02 -30.88
C LEU A 691 8.70 -35.82 -31.88
N GLY A 692 8.89 -37.13 -31.64
CA GLY A 692 9.48 -37.99 -32.62
C GLY A 692 8.69 -37.93 -33.93
N ALA A 693 9.42 -37.86 -35.06
CA ALA A 693 8.84 -37.90 -36.40
C ALA A 693 8.02 -39.16 -36.63
#